data_95af5e459b6fe8f1eb5fd766fb1a53a4
#
_entry.id   95af5e459b6fe8f1eb5fd766fb1a53a4
#
_cell.length_a   1.000
_cell.length_b   1.000
_cell.length_c   1.000
_cell.angle_alpha   90.00
_cell.angle_beta   90.00
_cell.angle_gamma   90.00
#
_symmetry.space_group_name_H-M   'P 1'
#
loop_
_entity.id
_entity.type
_entity.pdbx_description
1 polymer ?
#
loop_
_entity_poly.entity_id
_entity_poly.type
_entity_poly.pdbx_seq_one_letter_code
_entity_poly.pdbx_strand_id
1 'polypeptide(L)'
;VRQYGWTVEGIFFGLTLLFGAIRFFNPEIFWGEKPMDSTFLNFFVRNQTLPPQDPWAAGSPMSYYYLGVYVIAALLKLTGIVPSIGYNLALATLAGWIGAALFTLCVTLTKNRKFSLWAVWIMLLASNPEVLRLSILNLFTGKPFNFDTTFWPSTRVFTSPSFLEYTSWSLLFADLHAHVIAIPFTVTALALAVILFLDSGSRYTGHGVVMRLLLGAVVGALFGLNTWDFITFGGVVGLFILCAQVPNFWKPPTNPDGSAVLGEVVLVTCFSRAVALIWDLVLFGSAAGLAVWLYRQGVSFRPAGGWGWVQSQEFNSAWKLFRVIGYYLVGMLVCVLTVGWVRRRDPETLAVPRVLVAAVLFALALIPGVLSRAQGFTLQPWGTFLYCGVLAAAAYLFVWRAKQGAEVKALGLLMMIAAFLIVVLEIFFLLDRMNTLFKGYMAVWMITGIATMVGAFYAYQALSSVGAARIKRVARGCAYVFLAMLIVGTAVNVFAVLRMQRVPKRTYTLDGTAYLRHSNPDDAAAANWLNRNVKGTPVMLEAQGDGYREFTRICMHTGIPVVFGWEHHARQRGLSHESALDRRKAIQAIYTHEDIEHVKQQLLNYKVDFIVVGAVERNTYRRLDPARFDGHPELFTKVFESGRTSIYVTYFSKYHPNYGSAQGGVMQSQDPDQGIVDSSGVH
;
A
#
# COMPACT_ATOMS: atom_id res chain seq x y z
N VAL A 1 -6.44 19.76 -17.75
CA VAL A 1 -5.80 18.42 -17.83
C VAL A 1 -5.48 18.03 -19.28
N ARG A 2 -6.39 18.21 -20.25
CA ARG A 2 -6.15 17.83 -21.68
C ARG A 2 -4.83 18.39 -22.24
N GLN A 3 -4.47 19.64 -21.94
CA GLN A 3 -3.22 20.26 -22.43
C GLN A 3 -1.93 19.59 -21.87
N TYR A 4 -2.04 18.75 -20.83
CA TYR A 4 -0.91 18.07 -20.21
C TYR A 4 -0.87 16.55 -20.50
N GLY A 5 -1.72 16.04 -21.40
CA GLY A 5 -1.82 14.62 -21.70
C GLY A 5 -0.47 13.97 -21.95
N TRP A 6 0.31 14.49 -22.91
CA TRP A 6 1.67 14.00 -23.19
C TRP A 6 2.65 14.07 -22.00
N THR A 7 2.41 15.02 -21.08
CA THR A 7 3.23 15.07 -19.84
C THR A 7 2.87 13.95 -18.89
N VAL A 8 1.58 13.66 -18.74
CA VAL A 8 1.09 12.56 -17.89
C VAL A 8 1.60 11.22 -18.42
N GLU A 9 1.48 10.99 -19.73
CA GLU A 9 2.02 9.78 -20.38
C GLU A 9 3.54 9.68 -20.22
N GLY A 10 4.26 10.79 -20.46
CA GLY A 10 5.71 10.84 -20.27
C GLY A 10 6.16 10.54 -18.84
N ILE A 11 5.40 10.98 -17.84
CA ILE A 11 5.66 10.65 -16.43
C ILE A 11 5.38 9.16 -16.18
N PHE A 12 4.24 8.65 -16.65
CA PHE A 12 3.88 7.25 -16.48
C PHE A 12 4.95 6.32 -17.04
N PHE A 13 5.28 6.47 -18.32
CA PHE A 13 6.30 5.62 -18.96
C PHE A 13 7.70 5.85 -18.41
N GLY A 14 8.09 7.11 -18.15
CA GLY A 14 9.41 7.43 -17.61
C GLY A 14 9.65 6.82 -16.23
N LEU A 15 8.66 6.89 -15.32
CA LEU A 15 8.78 6.28 -14.00
C LEU A 15 8.65 4.74 -14.07
N THR A 16 7.80 4.21 -14.94
CA THR A 16 7.73 2.76 -15.18
C THR A 16 9.09 2.22 -15.66
N LEU A 17 9.74 2.90 -16.58
CA LEU A 17 11.10 2.53 -17.05
C LEU A 17 12.15 2.67 -15.95
N LEU A 18 12.12 3.75 -15.16
CA LEU A 18 13.07 3.98 -14.07
C LEU A 18 12.97 2.87 -13.00
N PHE A 19 11.75 2.59 -12.51
CA PHE A 19 11.56 1.56 -11.51
C PHE A 19 11.74 0.15 -12.11
N GLY A 20 11.40 -0.05 -13.39
CA GLY A 20 11.73 -1.26 -14.12
C GLY A 20 13.24 -1.50 -14.19
N ALA A 21 14.03 -0.46 -14.45
CA ALA A 21 15.49 -0.54 -14.43
C ALA A 21 16.01 -0.88 -13.01
N ILE A 22 15.48 -0.25 -11.95
CA ILE A 22 15.86 -0.60 -10.57
C ILE A 22 15.56 -2.07 -10.30
N ARG A 23 14.39 -2.57 -10.71
CA ARG A 23 14.02 -4.00 -10.55
C ARG A 23 14.87 -4.92 -11.42
N PHE A 24 15.31 -4.49 -12.59
CA PHE A 24 16.24 -5.25 -13.43
C PHE A 24 17.62 -5.46 -12.76
N PHE A 25 18.07 -4.50 -11.96
CA PHE A 25 19.30 -4.61 -11.16
C PHE A 25 19.09 -5.29 -9.80
N ASN A 26 17.87 -5.37 -9.28
CA ASN A 26 17.52 -6.07 -8.04
C ASN A 26 16.14 -6.74 -8.17
N PRO A 27 16.03 -7.86 -8.92
CA PRO A 27 14.76 -8.51 -9.23
C PRO A 27 14.21 -9.37 -8.09
N GLU A 28 15.01 -9.76 -7.10
CA GLU A 28 14.73 -10.86 -6.18
C GLU A 28 13.40 -10.71 -5.41
N ILE A 29 12.58 -11.77 -5.45
CA ILE A 29 11.32 -11.90 -4.73
C ILE A 29 11.56 -12.81 -3.52
N PHE A 30 12.25 -12.31 -2.50
CA PHE A 30 12.62 -13.14 -1.36
C PHE A 30 12.44 -12.49 0.01
N TRP A 31 12.77 -11.21 0.16
CA TRP A 31 12.76 -10.52 1.45
C TRP A 31 11.36 -10.06 1.88
N GLY A 32 11.16 -9.92 3.20
CA GLY A 32 9.94 -9.36 3.77
C GLY A 32 8.73 -10.25 3.51
N GLU A 33 7.63 -9.64 3.07
CA GLU A 33 6.39 -10.35 2.74
C GLU A 33 6.28 -10.74 1.26
N LYS A 34 7.34 -10.52 0.45
CA LYS A 34 7.38 -10.92 -0.96
C LYS A 34 7.03 -12.40 -1.19
N PRO A 35 7.46 -13.36 -0.34
CA PRO A 35 7.02 -14.76 -0.45
C PRO A 35 5.51 -14.92 -0.40
N MET A 36 4.83 -14.20 0.49
CA MET A 36 3.37 -14.21 0.59
C MET A 36 2.72 -13.58 -0.64
N ASP A 37 3.18 -12.41 -1.04
CA ASP A 37 2.63 -11.67 -2.19
C ASP A 37 2.83 -12.47 -3.49
N SER A 38 3.99 -13.12 -3.64
CA SER A 38 4.28 -14.00 -4.77
C SER A 38 3.40 -15.26 -4.75
N THR A 39 3.17 -15.85 -3.58
CA THR A 39 2.23 -16.97 -3.43
C THR A 39 0.85 -16.58 -3.93
N PHE A 40 0.33 -15.44 -3.49
CA PHE A 40 -0.99 -14.97 -3.90
C PHE A 40 -1.06 -14.68 -5.39
N LEU A 41 -0.04 -14.02 -5.96
CA LEU A 41 0.00 -13.75 -7.40
C LEU A 41 -0.01 -15.04 -8.22
N ASN A 42 0.86 -16.00 -7.91
CA ASN A 42 0.91 -17.30 -8.56
C ASN A 42 -0.38 -18.09 -8.36
N PHE A 43 -0.95 -18.06 -7.14
CA PHE A 43 -2.22 -18.72 -6.83
C PHE A 43 -3.35 -18.17 -7.71
N PHE A 44 -3.54 -16.84 -7.79
CA PHE A 44 -4.61 -16.24 -8.59
C PHE A 44 -4.39 -16.44 -10.11
N VAL A 45 -3.16 -16.59 -10.58
CA VAL A 45 -2.90 -16.99 -11.96
C VAL A 45 -3.39 -18.43 -12.21
N ARG A 46 -3.28 -19.35 -11.25
CA ARG A 46 -3.77 -20.74 -11.35
C ARG A 46 -5.25 -20.88 -11.05
N ASN A 47 -5.74 -20.15 -10.05
CA ASN A 47 -7.10 -20.30 -9.52
C ASN A 47 -8.15 -19.84 -10.53
N GLN A 48 -9.22 -20.64 -10.67
CA GLN A 48 -10.32 -20.39 -11.59
C GLN A 48 -11.65 -20.11 -10.88
N THR A 49 -11.67 -20.20 -9.55
CA THR A 49 -12.90 -20.11 -8.73
C THR A 49 -12.84 -18.98 -7.74
N LEU A 50 -13.99 -18.35 -7.50
CA LEU A 50 -14.24 -17.42 -6.42
C LEU A 50 -15.42 -17.92 -5.59
N PRO A 51 -15.40 -17.74 -4.26
CA PRO A 51 -14.34 -17.17 -3.42
C PRO A 51 -13.08 -18.04 -3.38
N PRO A 52 -11.88 -17.42 -3.24
CA PRO A 52 -10.62 -18.17 -3.19
C PRO A 52 -10.40 -18.83 -1.85
N GLN A 53 -9.70 -19.96 -1.86
CA GLN A 53 -9.11 -20.54 -0.64
C GLN A 53 -7.79 -19.86 -0.29
N ASP A 54 -7.39 -19.94 0.99
CA ASP A 54 -6.07 -19.47 1.41
C ASP A 54 -4.98 -20.46 0.94
N PRO A 55 -4.03 -20.05 0.10
CA PRO A 55 -3.00 -20.95 -0.39
C PRO A 55 -2.02 -21.42 0.70
N TRP A 56 -2.00 -20.76 1.87
CA TRP A 56 -1.22 -21.21 3.02
C TRP A 56 -2.04 -21.95 4.08
N ALA A 57 -3.30 -22.26 3.78
CA ALA A 57 -4.17 -23.08 4.63
C ALA A 57 -5.22 -23.74 3.75
N ALA A 58 -4.79 -24.68 2.88
CA ALA A 58 -5.65 -25.32 1.90
C ALA A 58 -6.99 -25.77 2.49
N GLY A 59 -8.09 -25.54 1.77
CA GLY A 59 -9.45 -25.80 2.22
C GLY A 59 -10.05 -24.76 3.15
N SER A 60 -9.26 -23.78 3.66
CA SER A 60 -9.80 -22.64 4.42
C SER A 60 -10.12 -21.47 3.49
N PRO A 61 -11.19 -20.69 3.76
CA PRO A 61 -11.49 -19.50 2.95
C PRO A 61 -10.43 -18.42 3.15
N MET A 62 -10.10 -17.68 2.09
CA MET A 62 -9.16 -16.58 2.15
C MET A 62 -9.82 -15.33 2.75
N SER A 63 -9.44 -14.96 3.98
CA SER A 63 -9.87 -13.73 4.62
C SER A 63 -8.79 -12.65 4.49
N TYR A 64 -8.72 -12.01 3.32
CA TYR A 64 -7.71 -11.01 2.99
C TYR A 64 -8.22 -10.04 1.91
N TYR A 65 -7.66 -8.84 1.86
CA TYR A 65 -7.95 -7.86 0.81
C TYR A 65 -7.10 -8.16 -0.44
N TYR A 66 -7.55 -9.09 -1.25
CA TYR A 66 -6.80 -9.64 -2.38
C TYR A 66 -7.12 -9.00 -3.74
N LEU A 67 -8.05 -8.04 -3.83
CA LEU A 67 -8.53 -7.49 -5.10
C LEU A 67 -7.39 -6.97 -5.99
N GLY A 68 -6.39 -6.32 -5.40
CA GLY A 68 -5.26 -5.77 -6.14
C GLY A 68 -4.41 -6.84 -6.81
N VAL A 69 -4.03 -7.86 -6.05
CA VAL A 69 -3.25 -8.99 -6.59
C VAL A 69 -4.07 -9.77 -7.61
N TYR A 70 -5.37 -9.94 -7.39
CA TYR A 70 -6.29 -10.58 -8.33
C TYR A 70 -6.35 -9.84 -9.68
N VAL A 71 -6.45 -8.50 -9.67
CA VAL A 71 -6.43 -7.68 -10.90
C VAL A 71 -5.11 -7.83 -11.63
N ILE A 72 -3.98 -7.80 -10.91
CA ILE A 72 -2.66 -8.01 -11.51
C ILE A 72 -2.57 -9.41 -12.12
N ALA A 73 -3.02 -10.45 -11.41
CA ALA A 73 -3.05 -11.82 -11.93
C ALA A 73 -3.92 -11.95 -13.19
N ALA A 74 -5.07 -11.26 -13.24
CA ALA A 74 -5.92 -11.22 -14.43
C ALA A 74 -5.19 -10.59 -15.63
N LEU A 75 -4.45 -9.48 -15.41
CA LEU A 75 -3.63 -8.87 -16.45
C LEU A 75 -2.51 -9.80 -16.92
N LEU A 76 -1.87 -10.55 -16.02
CA LEU A 76 -0.86 -11.54 -16.40
C LEU A 76 -1.46 -12.70 -17.23
N LYS A 77 -2.67 -13.16 -16.88
CA LYS A 77 -3.39 -14.14 -17.71
C LYS A 77 -3.68 -13.61 -19.12
N LEU A 78 -4.11 -12.37 -19.23
CA LEU A 78 -4.43 -11.74 -20.51
C LEU A 78 -3.20 -11.53 -21.40
N THR A 79 -2.06 -11.20 -20.79
CA THR A 79 -0.81 -10.88 -21.52
C THR A 79 0.11 -12.10 -21.70
N GLY A 80 -0.16 -13.20 -21.01
CA GLY A 80 0.73 -14.38 -21.02
C GLY A 80 2.06 -14.16 -20.27
N ILE A 81 2.23 -13.05 -19.56
CA ILE A 81 3.47 -12.77 -18.80
C ILE A 81 3.54 -13.65 -17.56
N VAL A 82 4.66 -14.35 -17.40
CA VAL A 82 4.88 -15.22 -16.24
C VAL A 82 4.94 -14.44 -14.94
N PRO A 83 4.38 -14.95 -13.83
CA PRO A 83 4.30 -14.20 -12.55
C PRO A 83 5.65 -13.72 -12.01
N SER A 84 6.73 -14.46 -12.22
CA SER A 84 8.08 -14.08 -11.75
C SER A 84 8.61 -12.80 -12.40
N ILE A 85 8.22 -12.49 -13.63
CA ILE A 85 8.50 -11.24 -14.34
C ILE A 85 7.39 -10.22 -14.04
N GLY A 86 6.14 -10.66 -14.06
CA GLY A 86 4.96 -9.83 -13.86
C GLY A 86 4.94 -9.13 -12.51
N TYR A 87 5.46 -9.74 -11.45
CA TYR A 87 5.64 -9.14 -10.14
C TYR A 87 6.45 -7.82 -10.21
N ASN A 88 7.60 -7.87 -10.85
CA ASN A 88 8.49 -6.71 -10.99
C ASN A 88 7.94 -5.65 -11.95
N LEU A 89 7.29 -6.07 -13.04
CA LEU A 89 6.61 -5.16 -13.96
C LEU A 89 5.42 -4.45 -13.30
N ALA A 90 4.64 -5.15 -12.48
CA ALA A 90 3.53 -4.57 -11.73
C ALA A 90 4.01 -3.43 -10.82
N LEU A 91 5.07 -3.65 -10.03
CA LEU A 91 5.67 -2.61 -9.17
C LEU A 91 6.13 -1.39 -9.97
N ALA A 92 6.80 -1.61 -11.10
CA ALA A 92 7.23 -0.53 -11.97
C ALA A 92 6.03 0.27 -12.53
N THR A 93 4.98 -0.42 -12.96
CA THR A 93 3.75 0.20 -13.48
C THR A 93 3.00 1.00 -12.39
N LEU A 94 2.95 0.48 -11.17
CA LEU A 94 2.37 1.20 -10.02
C LEU A 94 3.10 2.51 -9.76
N ALA A 95 4.44 2.54 -9.83
CA ALA A 95 5.22 3.76 -9.67
C ALA A 95 4.90 4.80 -10.77
N GLY A 96 4.75 4.37 -12.02
CA GLY A 96 4.29 5.20 -13.13
C GLY A 96 2.91 5.81 -12.88
N TRP A 97 1.96 4.99 -12.43
CA TRP A 97 0.60 5.43 -12.14
C TRP A 97 0.54 6.42 -10.97
N ILE A 98 1.26 6.14 -9.87
CA ILE A 98 1.35 7.06 -8.74
C ILE A 98 1.88 8.43 -9.21
N GLY A 99 2.94 8.44 -10.01
CA GLY A 99 3.52 9.68 -10.53
C GLY A 99 2.56 10.46 -11.42
N ALA A 100 1.83 9.79 -12.32
CA ALA A 100 0.82 10.39 -13.17
C ALA A 100 -0.34 11.01 -12.38
N ALA A 101 -0.82 10.30 -11.36
CA ALA A 101 -1.90 10.77 -10.48
C ALA A 101 -1.44 11.96 -9.63
N LEU A 102 -0.23 11.92 -9.05
CA LEU A 102 0.36 13.03 -8.29
C LEU A 102 0.56 14.27 -9.17
N PHE A 103 1.07 14.11 -10.38
CA PHE A 103 1.19 15.22 -11.32
C PHE A 103 -0.17 15.85 -11.60
N THR A 104 -1.17 15.04 -11.92
CA THR A 104 -2.53 15.50 -12.22
C THR A 104 -3.11 16.30 -11.05
N LEU A 105 -2.94 15.82 -9.82
CA LEU A 105 -3.41 16.52 -8.62
C LEU A 105 -2.65 17.85 -8.42
N CYS A 106 -1.31 17.82 -8.48
CA CYS A 106 -0.50 19.01 -8.26
C CYS A 106 -0.73 20.07 -9.36
N VAL A 107 -0.84 19.68 -10.64
CA VAL A 107 -1.09 20.64 -11.72
C VAL A 107 -2.53 21.20 -11.68
N THR A 108 -3.48 20.44 -11.18
CA THR A 108 -4.85 20.91 -10.94
C THR A 108 -4.87 22.02 -9.89
N LEU A 109 -4.10 21.89 -8.82
CA LEU A 109 -4.01 22.88 -7.73
C LEU A 109 -3.11 24.08 -8.07
N THR A 110 -2.01 23.89 -8.79
CA THR A 110 -1.01 24.94 -9.03
C THR A 110 -1.12 25.60 -10.39
N LYS A 111 -1.75 24.96 -11.37
CA LYS A 111 -1.74 25.34 -12.80
C LYS A 111 -0.34 25.52 -13.37
N ASN A 112 0.68 24.92 -12.73
CA ASN A 112 2.09 25.08 -13.10
C ASN A 112 2.76 23.73 -13.38
N ARG A 113 3.04 23.47 -14.68
CA ARG A 113 3.64 22.21 -15.13
C ARG A 113 5.00 21.92 -14.48
N LYS A 114 5.91 22.92 -14.48
CA LYS A 114 7.28 22.72 -13.99
C LYS A 114 7.30 22.40 -12.50
N PHE A 115 6.48 23.14 -11.75
CA PHE A 115 6.37 22.92 -10.30
C PHE A 115 5.77 21.54 -9.97
N SER A 116 4.75 21.13 -10.71
CA SER A 116 4.13 19.82 -10.53
C SER A 116 5.06 18.65 -10.86
N LEU A 117 5.97 18.81 -11.84
CA LEU A 117 7.02 17.81 -12.10
C LEU A 117 7.99 17.68 -10.91
N TRP A 118 8.41 18.79 -10.31
CA TRP A 118 9.24 18.76 -9.10
C TRP A 118 8.50 18.11 -7.92
N ALA A 119 7.19 18.39 -7.76
CA ALA A 119 6.38 17.77 -6.72
C ALA A 119 6.34 16.25 -6.86
N VAL A 120 6.09 15.73 -8.07
CA VAL A 120 6.11 14.28 -8.33
C VAL A 120 7.45 13.68 -7.95
N TRP A 121 8.55 14.28 -8.42
CA TRP A 121 9.88 13.77 -8.13
C TRP A 121 10.20 13.73 -6.64
N ILE A 122 9.91 14.82 -5.91
CA ILE A 122 10.12 14.89 -4.46
C ILE A 122 9.25 13.88 -3.70
N MET A 123 7.97 13.77 -4.05
CA MET A 123 7.05 12.90 -3.31
C MET A 123 7.29 11.42 -3.55
N LEU A 124 7.73 11.05 -4.77
CA LEU A 124 7.91 9.66 -5.16
C LEU A 124 9.29 9.12 -4.83
N LEU A 125 10.33 9.96 -4.84
CA LEU A 125 11.72 9.53 -4.69
C LEU A 125 12.37 9.97 -3.37
N ALA A 126 11.87 11.02 -2.70
CA ALA A 126 12.48 11.50 -1.47
C ALA A 126 12.40 10.47 -0.34
N SER A 127 13.50 10.36 0.40
CA SER A 127 13.55 9.64 1.67
C SER A 127 12.99 10.47 2.82
N ASN A 128 12.76 9.85 3.97
CA ASN A 128 12.43 10.55 5.20
C ASN A 128 13.69 11.19 5.86
N PRO A 129 13.52 12.13 6.83
CA PRO A 129 14.65 12.75 7.53
C PRO A 129 15.56 11.77 8.26
N GLU A 130 15.03 10.62 8.67
CA GLU A 130 15.81 9.62 9.40
C GLU A 130 16.92 9.02 8.56
N VAL A 131 16.71 8.84 7.25
CA VAL A 131 17.77 8.36 6.34
C VAL A 131 18.97 9.31 6.38
N LEU A 132 18.74 10.62 6.31
CA LEU A 132 19.81 11.60 6.38
C LEU A 132 20.52 11.58 7.74
N ARG A 133 19.76 11.51 8.84
CA ARG A 133 20.31 11.40 10.20
C ARG A 133 21.17 10.16 10.36
N LEU A 134 20.70 9.00 9.92
CA LEU A 134 21.45 7.74 9.96
C LEU A 134 22.68 7.79 9.07
N SER A 135 22.56 8.43 7.88
CA SER A 135 23.70 8.60 6.98
C SER A 135 24.83 9.43 7.60
N ILE A 136 24.46 10.56 8.22
CA ILE A 136 25.41 11.40 8.96
C ILE A 136 26.05 10.61 10.11
N LEU A 137 25.25 9.91 10.91
CA LEU A 137 25.73 9.11 12.02
C LEU A 137 26.71 8.01 11.55
N ASN A 138 26.36 7.30 10.46
CA ASN A 138 27.20 6.26 9.88
C ASN A 138 28.53 6.83 9.36
N LEU A 139 28.51 8.04 8.79
CA LEU A 139 29.74 8.71 8.36
C LEU A 139 30.70 8.96 9.54
N PHE A 140 30.17 9.46 10.66
CA PHE A 140 30.99 9.72 11.86
C PHE A 140 31.42 8.45 12.60
N THR A 141 30.65 7.37 12.50
CA THR A 141 30.93 6.10 13.20
C THR A 141 31.62 5.05 12.33
N GLY A 142 31.94 5.37 11.07
CA GLY A 142 32.58 4.46 10.12
C GLY A 142 31.71 3.27 9.69
N LYS A 143 30.40 3.32 9.91
CA LYS A 143 29.48 2.26 9.50
C LYS A 143 29.14 2.37 8.00
N PRO A 144 28.97 1.24 7.29
CA PRO A 144 28.63 1.24 5.88
C PRO A 144 27.21 1.79 5.64
N PHE A 145 26.96 2.33 4.44
CA PHE A 145 25.62 2.67 3.96
C PHE A 145 25.04 1.42 3.31
N ASN A 146 24.18 0.72 4.03
CA ASN A 146 23.55 -0.52 3.55
C ASN A 146 22.13 -0.68 4.08
N PHE A 147 21.53 -1.84 3.78
CA PHE A 147 20.19 -2.19 4.20
C PHE A 147 20.02 -2.11 5.74
N ASP A 148 20.93 -2.72 6.50
CA ASP A 148 20.78 -2.88 7.95
C ASP A 148 21.10 -1.61 8.75
N THR A 149 21.95 -0.74 8.22
CA THR A 149 22.42 0.45 8.92
C THR A 149 21.67 1.72 8.56
N THR A 150 20.99 1.74 7.41
CA THR A 150 20.35 2.96 6.90
C THR A 150 18.93 2.73 6.42
N PHE A 151 18.72 1.80 5.46
CA PHE A 151 17.45 1.62 4.78
C PHE A 151 16.38 1.05 5.72
N TRP A 152 16.64 -0.10 6.34
CA TRP A 152 15.70 -0.77 7.24
C TRP A 152 15.40 0.03 8.50
N PRO A 153 16.40 0.59 9.23
CA PRO A 153 16.14 1.37 10.44
C PRO A 153 15.39 2.67 10.19
N SER A 154 15.41 3.21 8.95
CA SER A 154 14.73 4.47 8.63
C SER A 154 13.21 4.42 8.83
N THR A 155 12.62 3.24 8.84
CA THR A 155 11.18 3.03 9.07
C THR A 155 10.85 2.59 10.51
N ARG A 156 11.86 2.33 11.38
CA ARG A 156 11.69 1.84 12.76
C ARG A 156 11.93 2.96 13.77
N VAL A 157 11.29 4.11 13.56
CA VAL A 157 11.48 5.33 14.36
C VAL A 157 10.56 5.40 15.57
N PHE A 158 9.34 4.93 15.43
CA PHE A 158 8.33 4.95 16.49
C PHE A 158 8.57 3.84 17.52
N THR A 159 7.84 3.89 18.62
CA THR A 159 7.95 2.89 19.68
C THR A 159 7.59 1.50 19.15
N SER A 160 8.44 0.50 19.43
CA SER A 160 8.20 -0.90 19.03
C SER A 160 6.85 -1.40 19.60
N PRO A 161 6.10 -2.22 18.84
CA PRO A 161 6.48 -2.90 17.60
C PRO A 161 6.11 -2.19 16.29
N SER A 162 6.09 -0.88 16.21
CA SER A 162 5.64 -0.16 15.01
C SER A 162 6.76 0.09 13.99
N PHE A 163 6.39 0.12 12.71
CA PHE A 163 7.23 0.56 11.60
C PHE A 163 6.39 1.45 10.67
N LEU A 164 7.05 2.39 9.98
CA LEU A 164 6.40 3.39 9.16
C LEU A 164 7.09 3.50 7.81
N GLU A 165 6.49 2.89 6.83
CA GLU A 165 6.96 3.01 5.46
C GLU A 165 6.54 4.35 4.84
N TYR A 166 7.25 4.73 3.81
CA TYR A 166 6.95 5.89 2.97
C TYR A 166 7.10 5.51 1.51
N THR A 167 6.47 6.23 0.61
CA THR A 167 6.26 5.81 -0.79
C THR A 167 7.54 5.34 -1.50
N SER A 168 8.64 6.11 -1.40
CA SER A 168 9.91 5.70 -2.04
C SER A 168 10.51 4.44 -1.40
N TRP A 169 10.36 4.28 -0.09
CA TRP A 169 10.84 3.08 0.60
C TRP A 169 10.08 1.83 0.15
N SER A 170 8.75 1.87 0.15
CA SER A 170 7.91 0.73 -0.24
C SER A 170 8.15 0.33 -1.70
N LEU A 171 8.28 1.31 -2.61
CA LEU A 171 8.59 1.03 -4.02
C LEU A 171 10.00 0.47 -4.23
N LEU A 172 10.99 0.90 -3.44
CA LEU A 172 12.36 0.40 -3.50
C LEU A 172 12.51 -0.96 -2.82
N PHE A 173 11.86 -1.17 -1.66
CA PHE A 173 11.80 -2.46 -0.99
C PHE A 173 11.07 -3.49 -1.82
N ALA A 174 10.08 -3.04 -2.59
CA ALA A 174 9.40 -3.77 -3.65
C ALA A 174 8.62 -5.00 -3.17
N ASP A 175 7.85 -4.86 -2.10
CA ASP A 175 6.78 -5.78 -1.78
C ASP A 175 5.55 -5.43 -2.62
N LEU A 176 5.02 -6.39 -3.38
CA LEU A 176 3.77 -6.23 -4.14
C LEU A 176 2.56 -6.37 -3.19
N HIS A 177 2.70 -5.72 -2.05
CA HIS A 177 1.74 -5.83 -0.95
C HIS A 177 0.51 -4.92 -1.18
N ALA A 178 -0.58 -5.28 -0.61
CA ALA A 178 -1.88 -4.63 -0.78
C ALA A 178 -1.84 -3.10 -0.59
N HIS A 179 -1.11 -2.58 0.42
CA HIS A 179 -1.00 -1.14 0.64
C HIS A 179 -0.22 -0.42 -0.49
N VAL A 180 0.78 -1.08 -1.10
CA VAL A 180 1.53 -0.52 -2.23
C VAL A 180 0.64 -0.46 -3.48
N ILE A 181 -0.12 -1.54 -3.72
CA ILE A 181 -1.08 -1.60 -4.84
C ILE A 181 -2.18 -0.54 -4.68
N ALA A 182 -2.58 -0.22 -3.44
CA ALA A 182 -3.63 0.76 -3.16
C ALA A 182 -3.18 2.22 -3.37
N ILE A 183 -1.88 2.56 -3.29
CA ILE A 183 -1.39 3.95 -3.39
C ILE A 183 -1.92 4.69 -4.64
N PRO A 184 -1.84 4.18 -5.87
CA PRO A 184 -2.34 4.92 -7.03
C PRO A 184 -3.85 5.17 -6.96
N PHE A 185 -4.62 4.27 -6.36
CA PHE A 185 -6.07 4.44 -6.16
C PHE A 185 -6.35 5.53 -5.11
N THR A 186 -5.59 5.58 -4.01
CA THR A 186 -5.74 6.62 -2.98
C THR A 186 -5.43 8.00 -3.52
N VAL A 187 -4.35 8.15 -4.31
CA VAL A 187 -4.01 9.43 -4.96
C VAL A 187 -5.05 9.81 -5.99
N THR A 188 -5.58 8.83 -6.75
CA THR A 188 -6.66 9.06 -7.72
C THR A 188 -7.95 9.51 -7.03
N ALA A 189 -8.33 8.87 -5.91
CA ALA A 189 -9.50 9.28 -5.12
C ALA A 189 -9.34 10.72 -4.61
N LEU A 190 -8.16 11.07 -4.10
CA LEU A 190 -7.87 12.43 -3.63
C LEU A 190 -7.91 13.45 -4.79
N ALA A 191 -7.37 13.11 -5.96
CA ALA A 191 -7.41 13.95 -7.14
C ALA A 191 -8.87 14.20 -7.60
N LEU A 192 -9.70 13.16 -7.65
CA LEU A 192 -11.11 13.26 -7.97
C LEU A 192 -11.87 14.11 -6.95
N ALA A 193 -11.62 13.92 -5.65
CA ALA A 193 -12.24 14.71 -4.59
C ALA A 193 -11.88 16.20 -4.72
N VAL A 194 -10.62 16.52 -4.99
CA VAL A 194 -10.16 17.90 -5.24
C VAL A 194 -10.81 18.46 -6.49
N ILE A 195 -10.86 17.73 -7.60
CA ILE A 195 -11.50 18.19 -8.84
C ILE A 195 -12.98 18.52 -8.60
N LEU A 196 -13.73 17.65 -7.92
CA LEU A 196 -15.14 17.87 -7.59
C LEU A 196 -15.32 19.03 -6.61
N PHE A 197 -14.38 19.25 -5.69
CA PHE A 197 -14.38 20.41 -4.81
C PHE A 197 -14.18 21.73 -5.58
N LEU A 198 -13.30 21.71 -6.60
CA LEU A 198 -13.05 22.87 -7.47
C LEU A 198 -14.19 23.16 -8.45
N ASP A 199 -14.89 22.12 -8.91
CA ASP A 199 -15.97 22.20 -9.90
C ASP A 199 -17.34 21.86 -9.28
N SER A 200 -17.73 22.65 -8.30
CA SER A 200 -19.05 22.50 -7.69
C SER A 200 -20.22 22.86 -8.62
N GLY A 201 -19.96 23.58 -9.72
CA GLY A 201 -20.97 24.02 -10.68
C GLY A 201 -21.51 22.90 -11.58
N SER A 202 -20.70 21.86 -11.84
CA SER A 202 -21.08 20.73 -12.71
C SER A 202 -21.92 19.64 -12.02
N ARG A 203 -22.36 19.87 -10.78
CA ARG A 203 -22.95 18.83 -9.91
C ARG A 203 -24.06 18.01 -10.56
N TYR A 204 -24.96 18.64 -11.24
CA TYR A 204 -26.14 18.00 -11.84
C TYR A 204 -25.97 17.68 -13.34
N THR A 205 -24.79 17.95 -13.91
CA THR A 205 -24.49 17.55 -15.29
C THR A 205 -24.16 16.06 -15.34
N GLY A 206 -24.36 15.42 -16.50
CA GLY A 206 -24.00 14.02 -16.69
C GLY A 206 -22.54 13.75 -16.36
N HIS A 207 -21.62 14.67 -16.73
CA HIS A 207 -20.21 14.59 -16.37
C HIS A 207 -20.00 14.61 -14.85
N GLY A 208 -20.65 15.53 -14.14
CA GLY A 208 -20.53 15.65 -12.69
C GLY A 208 -21.08 14.43 -11.93
N VAL A 209 -22.17 13.83 -12.43
CA VAL A 209 -22.71 12.57 -11.89
C VAL A 209 -21.72 11.43 -12.07
N VAL A 210 -21.20 11.24 -13.30
CA VAL A 210 -20.22 10.18 -13.59
C VAL A 210 -18.97 10.31 -12.72
N MET A 211 -18.45 11.53 -12.52
CA MET A 211 -17.28 11.76 -11.67
C MET A 211 -17.53 11.40 -10.20
N ARG A 212 -18.74 11.61 -9.67
CA ARG A 212 -19.11 11.24 -8.30
C ARG A 212 -19.26 9.73 -8.14
N LEU A 213 -19.89 9.07 -9.11
CA LEU A 213 -19.98 7.62 -9.16
C LEU A 213 -18.59 6.98 -9.27
N LEU A 214 -17.71 7.53 -10.11
CA LEU A 214 -16.33 7.07 -10.26
C LEU A 214 -15.55 7.25 -8.95
N LEU A 215 -15.68 8.40 -8.27
CA LEU A 215 -15.06 8.61 -6.97
C LEU A 215 -15.56 7.58 -5.94
N GLY A 216 -16.85 7.32 -5.89
CA GLY A 216 -17.43 6.30 -5.03
C GLY A 216 -16.91 4.91 -5.35
N ALA A 217 -16.86 4.54 -6.63
CA ALA A 217 -16.34 3.25 -7.07
C ALA A 217 -14.85 3.06 -6.71
N VAL A 218 -14.01 4.09 -6.91
CA VAL A 218 -12.58 4.05 -6.55
C VAL A 218 -12.40 3.89 -5.04
N VAL A 219 -13.14 4.68 -4.23
CA VAL A 219 -13.06 4.55 -2.77
C VAL A 219 -13.62 3.21 -2.31
N GLY A 220 -14.73 2.73 -2.89
CA GLY A 220 -15.29 1.42 -2.58
C GLY A 220 -14.34 0.27 -2.92
N ALA A 221 -13.61 0.36 -4.04
CA ALA A 221 -12.58 -0.61 -4.42
C ALA A 221 -11.43 -0.69 -3.40
N LEU A 222 -11.11 0.41 -2.69
CA LEU A 222 -10.11 0.39 -1.63
C LEU A 222 -10.44 -0.61 -0.52
N PHE A 223 -11.72 -0.94 -0.30
CA PHE A 223 -12.10 -1.98 0.67
C PHE A 223 -11.48 -3.33 0.34
N GLY A 224 -11.45 -3.70 -0.93
CA GLY A 224 -10.84 -4.95 -1.41
C GLY A 224 -9.35 -4.84 -1.74
N LEU A 225 -8.84 -3.61 -1.94
CA LEU A 225 -7.41 -3.35 -2.20
C LEU A 225 -6.62 -3.25 -0.89
N ASN A 226 -7.10 -2.44 0.04
CA ASN A 226 -6.57 -2.24 1.38
C ASN A 226 -7.64 -1.58 2.25
N THR A 227 -8.31 -2.33 3.09
CA THR A 227 -9.45 -1.86 3.92
C THR A 227 -9.08 -0.64 4.80
N TRP A 228 -7.84 -0.50 5.20
CA TRP A 228 -7.34 0.66 5.96
C TRP A 228 -7.46 1.96 5.16
N ASP A 229 -7.12 1.90 3.88
CA ASP A 229 -7.22 3.05 2.98
C ASP A 229 -8.69 3.39 2.68
N PHE A 230 -9.57 2.39 2.62
CA PHE A 230 -11.01 2.64 2.49
C PHE A 230 -11.54 3.52 3.63
N ILE A 231 -11.18 3.22 4.89
CA ILE A 231 -11.59 4.00 6.05
C ILE A 231 -10.98 5.40 5.99
N THR A 232 -9.66 5.48 5.78
CA THR A 232 -8.92 6.75 5.81
C THR A 232 -9.35 7.66 4.66
N PHE A 233 -9.32 7.19 3.42
CA PHE A 233 -9.66 8.03 2.27
C PHE A 233 -11.16 8.21 2.09
N GLY A 234 -11.99 7.29 2.56
CA GLY A 234 -13.43 7.51 2.69
C GLY A 234 -13.74 8.70 3.60
N GLY A 235 -13.07 8.80 4.75
CA GLY A 235 -13.14 9.96 5.64
C GLY A 235 -12.62 11.24 5.01
N VAL A 236 -11.45 11.21 4.36
CA VAL A 236 -10.86 12.36 3.65
C VAL A 236 -11.79 12.86 2.55
N VAL A 237 -12.30 11.98 1.70
CA VAL A 237 -13.26 12.32 0.63
C VAL A 237 -14.55 12.88 1.21
N GLY A 238 -15.07 12.27 2.28
CA GLY A 238 -16.24 12.76 3.00
C GLY A 238 -16.06 14.19 3.50
N LEU A 239 -14.88 14.53 4.05
CA LEU A 239 -14.55 15.90 4.46
C LEU A 239 -14.51 16.86 3.26
N PHE A 240 -13.96 16.46 2.11
CA PHE A 240 -14.01 17.28 0.89
C PHE A 240 -15.43 17.53 0.43
N ILE A 241 -16.30 16.50 0.42
CA ILE A 241 -17.72 16.63 0.06
C ILE A 241 -18.44 17.59 1.02
N LEU A 242 -18.25 17.43 2.33
CA LEU A 242 -18.83 18.28 3.35
C LEU A 242 -18.34 19.74 3.20
N CYS A 243 -17.03 19.94 3.10
CA CYS A 243 -16.44 21.27 3.02
C CYS A 243 -16.72 21.99 1.69
N ALA A 244 -17.09 21.28 0.62
CA ALA A 244 -17.57 21.89 -0.60
C ALA A 244 -18.89 22.67 -0.41
N GLN A 245 -19.67 22.31 0.61
CA GLN A 245 -20.98 22.95 0.92
C GLN A 245 -20.86 24.05 2.00
N VAL A 246 -19.99 23.88 2.99
CA VAL A 246 -19.87 24.71 4.20
C VAL A 246 -19.54 26.18 3.92
N PRO A 247 -18.64 26.58 3.00
CA PRO A 247 -18.34 27.99 2.77
C PRO A 247 -19.56 28.84 2.40
N ASN A 248 -20.58 28.18 1.94
CA ASN A 248 -21.79 28.81 1.50
C ASN A 248 -22.91 28.77 2.54
N PHE A 249 -22.87 27.90 3.55
CA PHE A 249 -23.88 27.82 4.62
C PHE A 249 -23.94 29.09 5.47
N TRP A 250 -22.81 29.82 5.62
CA TRP A 250 -22.65 30.95 6.52
C TRP A 250 -22.68 32.31 5.82
N LYS A 251 -22.82 32.36 4.47
CA LYS A 251 -23.06 33.61 3.77
C LYS A 251 -24.55 33.74 3.54
N PRO A 252 -25.24 34.66 4.23
CA PRO A 252 -26.58 35.02 3.81
C PRO A 252 -26.52 35.51 2.35
N PRO A 253 -27.49 35.16 1.52
CA PRO A 253 -27.59 35.75 0.20
C PRO A 253 -27.62 37.28 0.37
N THR A 254 -26.81 37.97 -0.40
CA THR A 254 -26.82 39.44 -0.45
C THR A 254 -27.52 39.89 -1.68
N ASN A 255 -28.33 40.95 -1.53
CA ASN A 255 -28.92 41.69 -2.66
C ASN A 255 -27.79 42.30 -3.52
N PRO A 256 -28.11 42.75 -4.77
CA PRO A 256 -27.14 43.45 -5.60
C PRO A 256 -26.50 44.67 -4.99
N ASP A 257 -27.16 45.28 -4.01
CA ASP A 257 -26.66 46.42 -3.20
C ASP A 257 -25.79 46.03 -2.01
N GLY A 258 -25.56 44.75 -1.78
CA GLY A 258 -24.73 44.23 -0.67
C GLY A 258 -25.48 44.05 0.63
N SER A 259 -26.77 44.35 0.73
CA SER A 259 -27.58 44.12 1.93
C SER A 259 -27.89 42.65 2.14
N ALA A 260 -27.92 42.18 3.41
CA ALA A 260 -28.25 40.79 3.74
C ALA A 260 -29.74 40.53 3.47
N VAL A 261 -30.04 39.53 2.71
CA VAL A 261 -31.42 39.05 2.52
C VAL A 261 -31.78 38.21 3.77
N LEU A 262 -32.76 38.70 4.53
CA LEU A 262 -33.26 38.04 5.73
C LEU A 262 -34.55 37.24 5.41
N GLY A 263 -34.72 36.04 5.95
CA GLY A 263 -35.94 35.28 5.93
C GLY A 263 -35.97 34.11 4.97
N GLU A 264 -37.03 33.97 4.13
CA GLU A 264 -37.30 32.81 3.28
C GLU A 264 -36.15 32.41 2.35
N VAL A 265 -35.40 33.40 1.82
CA VAL A 265 -34.26 33.12 0.91
C VAL A 265 -33.11 32.41 1.63
N VAL A 266 -32.89 32.68 2.92
CA VAL A 266 -31.88 31.95 3.72
C VAL A 266 -32.30 30.48 3.85
N LEU A 267 -33.58 30.25 4.13
CA LEU A 267 -34.15 28.91 4.31
C LEU A 267 -34.07 28.09 3.01
N VAL A 268 -34.48 28.68 1.88
CA VAL A 268 -34.39 28.06 0.55
C VAL A 268 -32.93 27.75 0.18
N THR A 269 -32.00 28.64 0.52
CA THR A 269 -30.59 28.45 0.23
C THR A 269 -30.00 27.33 1.10
N CYS A 270 -30.32 27.26 2.39
CA CYS A 270 -29.90 26.14 3.26
C CYS A 270 -30.50 24.82 2.80
N PHE A 271 -31.77 24.80 2.42
CA PHE A 271 -32.43 23.62 1.89
C PHE A 271 -31.79 23.13 0.58
N SER A 272 -31.54 24.00 -0.38
CA SER A 272 -30.89 23.62 -1.65
C SER A 272 -29.49 23.04 -1.46
N ARG A 273 -28.75 23.53 -0.46
CA ARG A 273 -27.42 23.00 -0.09
C ARG A 273 -27.49 21.67 0.62
N ALA A 274 -28.48 21.48 1.49
CA ALA A 274 -28.74 20.18 2.11
C ALA A 274 -29.07 19.12 1.03
N VAL A 275 -29.94 19.50 0.06
CA VAL A 275 -30.24 18.63 -1.08
C VAL A 275 -28.98 18.33 -1.90
N ALA A 276 -28.15 19.32 -2.17
CA ALA A 276 -26.88 19.13 -2.88
C ALA A 276 -25.91 18.21 -2.16
N LEU A 277 -25.81 18.33 -0.82
CA LEU A 277 -24.99 17.45 0.00
C LEU A 277 -25.53 16.02 -0.01
N ILE A 278 -26.83 15.85 0.18
CA ILE A 278 -27.49 14.55 0.12
C ILE A 278 -27.26 13.91 -1.26
N TRP A 279 -27.41 14.66 -2.33
CA TRP A 279 -27.15 14.18 -3.69
C TRP A 279 -25.69 13.68 -3.86
N ASP A 280 -24.71 14.48 -3.44
CA ASP A 280 -23.29 14.10 -3.49
C ASP A 280 -23.03 12.82 -2.67
N LEU A 281 -23.59 12.73 -1.47
CA LEU A 281 -23.45 11.56 -0.59
C LEU A 281 -24.15 10.31 -1.13
N VAL A 282 -25.32 10.47 -1.74
CA VAL A 282 -26.05 9.35 -2.35
C VAL A 282 -25.29 8.77 -3.53
N LEU A 283 -24.82 9.61 -4.46
CA LEU A 283 -24.07 9.13 -5.63
C LEU A 283 -22.75 8.47 -5.20
N PHE A 284 -22.00 9.13 -4.32
CA PHE A 284 -20.75 8.59 -3.79
C PHE A 284 -20.98 7.29 -3.01
N GLY A 285 -21.93 7.31 -2.06
CA GLY A 285 -22.20 6.19 -1.17
C GLY A 285 -22.80 4.99 -1.90
N SER A 286 -23.67 5.19 -2.90
CA SER A 286 -24.24 4.08 -3.67
C SER A 286 -23.18 3.35 -4.51
N ALA A 287 -22.28 4.09 -5.16
CA ALA A 287 -21.20 3.48 -5.94
C ALA A 287 -20.15 2.80 -5.04
N ALA A 288 -19.78 3.43 -3.91
CA ALA A 288 -18.88 2.83 -2.93
C ALA A 288 -19.50 1.58 -2.30
N GLY A 289 -20.77 1.66 -1.89
CA GLY A 289 -21.50 0.54 -1.31
C GLY A 289 -21.64 -0.63 -2.27
N LEU A 290 -21.91 -0.37 -3.55
CA LEU A 290 -21.98 -1.41 -4.59
C LEU A 290 -20.61 -2.10 -4.77
N ALA A 291 -19.52 -1.34 -4.85
CA ALA A 291 -18.19 -1.91 -4.98
C ALA A 291 -17.80 -2.78 -3.77
N VAL A 292 -18.10 -2.33 -2.55
CA VAL A 292 -17.90 -3.11 -1.32
C VAL A 292 -18.77 -4.36 -1.31
N TRP A 293 -20.05 -4.24 -1.70
CA TRP A 293 -20.99 -5.35 -1.75
C TRP A 293 -20.53 -6.43 -2.73
N LEU A 294 -20.14 -6.04 -3.95
CA LEU A 294 -19.60 -6.98 -4.96
C LEU A 294 -18.39 -7.74 -4.45
N TYR A 295 -17.46 -7.06 -3.80
CA TYR A 295 -16.27 -7.69 -3.23
C TYR A 295 -16.64 -8.68 -2.10
N ARG A 296 -17.57 -8.30 -1.21
CA ARG A 296 -17.98 -9.12 -0.07
C ARG A 296 -18.70 -10.41 -0.45
N GLN A 297 -19.27 -10.53 -1.66
CA GLN A 297 -19.85 -11.79 -2.13
C GLN A 297 -18.83 -12.92 -2.21
N GLY A 298 -17.54 -12.57 -2.40
CA GLY A 298 -16.44 -13.54 -2.52
C GLY A 298 -15.55 -13.66 -1.28
N VAL A 299 -15.85 -12.99 -0.15
CA VAL A 299 -14.91 -12.90 0.97
C VAL A 299 -15.59 -13.08 2.32
N SER A 300 -15.12 -14.05 3.10
CA SER A 300 -15.43 -14.17 4.52
C SER A 300 -14.49 -13.29 5.34
N PHE A 301 -14.59 -11.95 5.23
CA PHE A 301 -13.74 -11.07 6.01
C PHE A 301 -14.18 -11.05 7.47
N ARG A 302 -13.38 -11.63 8.35
CA ARG A 302 -13.53 -11.53 9.81
C ARG A 302 -12.27 -10.86 10.36
N PRO A 303 -12.28 -9.54 10.58
CA PRO A 303 -11.14 -8.88 11.18
C PRO A 303 -10.91 -9.44 12.58
N ALA A 304 -9.72 -9.96 12.82
CA ALA A 304 -9.28 -10.33 14.17
C ALA A 304 -8.74 -9.07 14.84
N GLY A 305 -9.39 -8.63 15.90
CA GLY A 305 -8.98 -7.45 16.68
C GLY A 305 -10.15 -6.51 16.97
N GLY A 306 -9.91 -5.52 17.83
CA GLY A 306 -10.86 -4.52 18.28
C GLY A 306 -10.46 -3.11 17.89
N TRP A 307 -11.08 -2.14 18.51
CA TRP A 307 -10.66 -0.74 18.47
C TRP A 307 -10.39 -0.28 19.91
N GLY A 308 -9.54 0.71 20.05
CA GLY A 308 -9.24 1.21 21.39
C GLY A 308 -8.48 2.52 21.39
N TRP A 309 -8.30 3.04 22.59
CA TRP A 309 -7.51 4.21 22.84
C TRP A 309 -6.07 3.80 23.11
N VAL A 310 -5.15 4.56 22.55
CA VAL A 310 -3.70 4.35 22.73
C VAL A 310 -3.33 4.65 24.17
N GLN A 311 -2.54 3.78 24.78
CA GLN A 311 -2.01 4.02 26.12
C GLN A 311 -0.88 5.08 26.03
N SER A 312 -0.72 5.86 27.07
CA SER A 312 0.19 7.01 27.09
C SER A 312 1.66 6.69 26.84
N GLN A 313 2.12 5.57 27.33
CA GLN A 313 3.50 5.12 27.13
C GLN A 313 3.80 4.77 25.66
N GLU A 314 2.76 4.60 24.86
CA GLU A 314 2.85 4.30 23.42
C GLU A 314 2.81 5.57 22.55
N PHE A 315 2.57 6.75 23.13
CA PHE A 315 2.57 8.00 22.37
C PHE A 315 3.98 8.33 21.84
N ASN A 316 4.00 8.87 20.63
CA ASN A 316 5.24 9.26 19.99
C ASN A 316 5.58 10.73 20.26
N SER A 317 6.85 11.02 20.55
CA SER A 317 7.31 12.39 20.73
C SER A 317 7.33 13.14 19.39
N ALA A 318 7.24 14.47 19.44
CA ALA A 318 7.37 15.36 18.28
C ALA A 318 8.72 15.14 17.54
N TRP A 319 9.77 14.76 18.26
CA TRP A 319 11.06 14.43 17.65
C TRP A 319 10.99 13.16 16.79
N LYS A 320 10.30 12.10 17.25
CA LYS A 320 10.07 10.91 16.45
C LYS A 320 9.23 11.24 15.21
N LEU A 321 8.16 12.03 15.37
CA LEU A 321 7.34 12.50 14.27
C LEU A 321 8.18 13.31 13.24
N PHE A 322 9.05 14.19 13.70
CA PHE A 322 9.97 14.95 12.85
C PHE A 322 10.91 14.03 12.06
N ARG A 323 11.43 12.98 12.66
CA ARG A 323 12.30 12.00 11.98
C ARG A 323 11.57 11.23 10.87
N VAL A 324 10.25 11.07 10.97
CA VAL A 324 9.44 10.38 9.96
C VAL A 324 8.99 11.30 8.84
N ILE A 325 8.35 12.43 9.15
CA ILE A 325 7.72 13.34 8.16
C ILE A 325 8.19 14.80 8.29
N GLY A 326 9.28 15.05 8.98
CA GLY A 326 9.73 16.41 9.37
C GLY A 326 9.92 17.36 8.20
N TYR A 327 10.36 16.91 7.05
CA TYR A 327 10.46 17.73 5.85
C TYR A 327 9.13 18.38 5.48
N TYR A 328 8.05 17.59 5.53
CA TYR A 328 6.71 18.07 5.20
C TYR A 328 6.12 18.92 6.32
N LEU A 329 6.38 18.57 7.58
CA LEU A 329 5.94 19.40 8.72
C LEU A 329 6.53 20.81 8.64
N VAL A 330 7.83 20.92 8.45
CA VAL A 330 8.51 22.21 8.30
C VAL A 330 7.99 22.96 7.07
N GLY A 331 7.83 22.27 5.94
CA GLY A 331 7.33 22.86 4.70
C GLY A 331 5.92 23.44 4.84
N MET A 332 4.99 22.72 5.47
CA MET A 332 3.64 23.23 5.76
C MET A 332 3.67 24.45 6.68
N LEU A 333 4.45 24.40 7.76
CA LEU A 333 4.58 25.51 8.71
C LEU A 333 5.15 26.75 8.02
N VAL A 334 6.23 26.60 7.25
CA VAL A 334 6.82 27.71 6.47
C VAL A 334 5.80 28.31 5.50
N CYS A 335 5.03 27.46 4.81
CA CYS A 335 3.96 27.91 3.92
C CYS A 335 2.94 28.79 4.67
N VAL A 336 2.37 28.26 5.75
CA VAL A 336 1.33 28.95 6.53
C VAL A 336 1.85 30.27 7.11
N LEU A 337 3.05 30.28 7.67
CA LEU A 337 3.68 31.49 8.22
C LEU A 337 3.96 32.53 7.12
N THR A 338 4.44 32.10 5.95
CA THR A 338 4.70 32.98 4.82
C THR A 338 3.42 33.62 4.31
N VAL A 339 2.40 32.81 4.05
CA VAL A 339 1.09 33.29 3.58
C VAL A 339 0.45 34.21 4.65
N GLY A 340 0.54 33.79 5.92
CA GLY A 340 0.04 34.57 7.05
C GLY A 340 0.76 35.94 7.21
N TRP A 341 2.10 35.95 7.07
CA TRP A 341 2.89 37.20 7.14
C TRP A 341 2.52 38.18 6.02
N VAL A 342 2.34 37.70 4.78
CA VAL A 342 1.95 38.55 3.65
C VAL A 342 0.53 39.10 3.81
N ARG A 343 -0.37 38.33 4.41
CA ARG A 343 -1.80 38.60 4.49
C ARG A 343 -2.28 39.13 5.86
N ARG A 344 -1.37 39.33 6.82
CA ARG A 344 -1.71 39.74 8.20
C ARG A 344 -2.51 41.05 8.31
N ARG A 345 -2.42 41.94 7.31
CA ARG A 345 -3.12 43.23 7.29
C ARG A 345 -4.55 43.15 6.75
N ASP A 346 -5.02 41.99 6.34
CA ASP A 346 -6.37 41.81 5.84
C ASP A 346 -7.36 41.68 7.02
N PRO A 347 -8.33 42.57 7.18
CA PRO A 347 -9.29 42.61 8.31
C PRO A 347 -10.08 41.30 8.47
N GLU A 348 -10.40 40.59 7.36
CA GLU A 348 -11.13 39.35 7.42
C GLU A 348 -10.37 38.22 8.11
N THR A 349 -9.03 38.32 8.21
CA THR A 349 -8.20 37.30 8.83
C THR A 349 -8.42 37.19 10.33
N LEU A 350 -8.59 38.33 10.97
CA LEU A 350 -8.72 38.47 12.44
C LEU A 350 -10.17 38.74 12.88
N ALA A 351 -11.16 38.55 12.01
CA ALA A 351 -12.56 38.64 12.39
C ALA A 351 -12.89 37.65 13.52
N VAL A 352 -13.59 38.12 14.57
CA VAL A 352 -13.89 37.35 15.77
C VAL A 352 -14.43 35.95 15.51
N PRO A 353 -15.41 35.71 14.61
CA PRO A 353 -15.90 34.35 14.33
C PRO A 353 -14.81 33.40 13.79
N ARG A 354 -13.86 33.92 13.02
CA ARG A 354 -12.75 33.12 12.46
C ARG A 354 -11.71 32.79 13.52
N VAL A 355 -11.37 33.74 14.36
CA VAL A 355 -10.47 33.50 15.48
C VAL A 355 -11.06 32.47 16.45
N LEU A 356 -12.37 32.54 16.69
CA LEU A 356 -13.06 31.54 17.52
C LEU A 356 -12.99 30.15 16.93
N VAL A 357 -13.27 29.96 15.63
CA VAL A 357 -13.14 28.65 14.96
C VAL A 357 -11.69 28.15 15.00
N ALA A 358 -10.72 29.02 14.75
CA ALA A 358 -9.31 28.65 14.86
C ALA A 358 -8.93 28.24 16.29
N ALA A 359 -9.43 28.92 17.30
CA ALA A 359 -9.23 28.55 18.71
C ALA A 359 -9.86 27.18 19.03
N VAL A 360 -11.04 26.90 18.49
CA VAL A 360 -11.70 25.60 18.64
C VAL A 360 -10.85 24.49 17.98
N LEU A 361 -10.38 24.70 16.74
CA LEU A 361 -9.52 23.71 16.06
C LEU A 361 -8.22 23.47 16.84
N PHE A 362 -7.63 24.53 17.38
CA PHE A 362 -6.45 24.45 18.25
C PHE A 362 -6.75 23.67 19.52
N ALA A 363 -7.83 24.00 20.22
CA ALA A 363 -8.24 23.32 21.44
C ALA A 363 -8.55 21.85 21.23
N LEU A 364 -9.28 21.52 20.17
CA LEU A 364 -9.59 20.13 19.82
C LEU A 364 -8.33 19.28 19.61
N ALA A 365 -7.29 19.85 19.00
CA ALA A 365 -6.03 19.15 18.82
C ALA A 365 -5.26 18.93 20.14
N LEU A 366 -5.51 19.75 21.18
CA LEU A 366 -4.86 19.63 22.49
C LEU A 366 -5.61 18.72 23.48
N ILE A 367 -6.90 18.46 23.25
CA ILE A 367 -7.73 17.61 24.15
C ILE A 367 -7.04 16.29 24.48
N PRO A 368 -6.48 15.52 23.52
CA PRO A 368 -5.82 14.26 23.84
C PRO A 368 -4.64 14.41 24.80
N GLY A 369 -3.87 15.49 24.64
CA GLY A 369 -2.77 15.81 25.55
C GLY A 369 -3.27 16.11 26.97
N VAL A 370 -4.36 16.86 27.12
CA VAL A 370 -4.98 17.16 28.42
C VAL A 370 -5.51 15.90 29.07
N LEU A 371 -6.25 15.09 28.33
CA LEU A 371 -6.81 13.83 28.84
C LEU A 371 -5.70 12.85 29.25
N SER A 372 -4.61 12.80 28.50
CA SER A 372 -3.47 11.96 28.86
C SER A 372 -2.84 12.37 30.18
N ARG A 373 -2.68 13.68 30.44
CA ARG A 373 -2.12 14.19 31.69
C ARG A 373 -2.97 13.82 32.91
N ALA A 374 -4.27 13.85 32.77
CA ALA A 374 -5.19 13.45 33.85
C ALA A 374 -5.02 11.99 34.27
N GLN A 375 -4.42 11.16 33.43
CA GLN A 375 -4.12 9.75 33.68
C GLN A 375 -2.64 9.54 34.14
N GLY A 376 -1.90 10.55 34.52
CA GLY A 376 -0.53 10.46 35.05
C GLY A 376 0.58 10.49 34.01
N PHE A 377 0.38 11.09 32.85
CA PHE A 377 1.28 10.99 31.69
C PHE A 377 2.36 12.07 31.59
N THR A 378 3.43 11.71 30.87
CA THR A 378 4.60 12.56 30.65
C THR A 378 4.38 13.63 29.57
N LEU A 379 5.23 14.67 29.55
CA LEU A 379 5.19 15.81 28.62
C LEU A 379 5.50 15.46 27.14
N GLN A 380 5.85 14.20 26.83
CA GLN A 380 6.37 13.83 25.51
C GLN A 380 5.42 14.03 24.30
N PRO A 381 4.10 13.75 24.36
CA PRO A 381 3.22 13.90 23.21
C PRO A 381 2.76 15.34 22.94
N TRP A 382 2.90 16.25 23.90
CA TRP A 382 2.41 17.63 23.81
C TRP A 382 2.94 18.39 22.59
N GLY A 383 4.21 18.16 22.23
CA GLY A 383 4.80 18.81 21.06
C GLY A 383 4.09 18.44 19.75
N THR A 384 3.63 17.20 19.61
CA THR A 384 2.86 16.74 18.43
C THR A 384 1.50 17.41 18.38
N PHE A 385 0.75 17.40 19.48
CA PHE A 385 -0.59 17.99 19.55
C PHE A 385 -0.56 19.51 19.40
N LEU A 386 0.42 20.18 20.03
CA LEU A 386 0.63 21.62 19.87
C LEU A 386 0.93 21.98 18.40
N TYR A 387 1.82 21.24 17.75
CA TYR A 387 2.13 21.44 16.34
C TYR A 387 0.86 21.29 15.48
N CYS A 388 0.09 20.21 15.65
CA CYS A 388 -1.14 19.97 14.90
C CYS A 388 -2.19 21.05 15.14
N GLY A 389 -2.34 21.50 16.38
CA GLY A 389 -3.24 22.60 16.73
C GLY A 389 -2.87 23.91 16.07
N VAL A 390 -1.58 24.29 16.14
CA VAL A 390 -1.06 25.50 15.46
C VAL A 390 -1.24 25.39 13.96
N LEU A 391 -0.92 24.24 13.36
CA LEU A 391 -1.06 24.03 11.91
C LEU A 391 -2.51 24.15 11.48
N ALA A 392 -3.44 23.48 12.16
CA ALA A 392 -4.86 23.51 11.82
C ALA A 392 -5.46 24.92 11.95
N ALA A 393 -5.19 25.59 13.07
CA ALA A 393 -5.67 26.95 13.31
C ALA A 393 -5.12 27.94 12.28
N ALA A 394 -3.82 27.86 11.99
CA ALA A 394 -3.17 28.75 11.04
C ALA A 394 -3.55 28.43 9.58
N ALA A 395 -3.74 27.18 9.22
CA ALA A 395 -4.26 26.78 7.90
C ALA A 395 -5.68 27.35 7.70
N TYR A 396 -6.54 27.25 8.71
CA TYR A 396 -7.87 27.83 8.66
C TYR A 396 -7.82 29.37 8.55
N LEU A 397 -7.04 30.07 9.38
CA LEU A 397 -6.98 31.51 9.39
C LEU A 397 -6.36 32.11 8.11
N PHE A 398 -5.27 31.55 7.64
CA PHE A 398 -4.44 32.18 6.62
C PHE A 398 -4.63 31.57 5.23
N VAL A 399 -4.98 30.28 5.14
CA VAL A 399 -5.11 29.56 3.87
C VAL A 399 -6.57 29.35 3.48
N TRP A 400 -7.42 28.89 4.39
CA TRP A 400 -8.86 28.73 4.16
C TRP A 400 -9.63 30.05 4.32
N ARG A 401 -9.68 30.87 3.26
CA ARG A 401 -10.31 32.21 3.30
C ARG A 401 -11.42 32.34 2.26
N ALA A 402 -12.43 33.20 2.58
CA ALA A 402 -13.57 33.41 1.71
C ALA A 402 -13.20 34.00 0.33
N LYS A 403 -12.26 34.97 0.33
CA LYS A 403 -11.79 35.64 -0.91
C LYS A 403 -10.72 34.86 -1.70
N GLN A 404 -10.33 33.69 -1.25
CA GLN A 404 -9.32 32.86 -1.95
C GLN A 404 -9.98 32.00 -3.02
N GLY A 405 -9.21 31.70 -4.08
CA GLY A 405 -9.58 30.71 -5.07
C GLY A 405 -9.79 29.32 -4.43
N ALA A 406 -10.59 28.52 -5.08
CA ALA A 406 -10.94 27.19 -4.56
C ALA A 406 -9.70 26.30 -4.38
N GLU A 407 -8.66 26.48 -5.20
CA GLU A 407 -7.38 25.75 -5.11
C GLU A 407 -6.67 26.01 -3.78
N VAL A 408 -6.64 27.27 -3.33
CA VAL A 408 -6.01 27.64 -2.04
C VAL A 408 -6.84 27.13 -0.87
N LYS A 409 -8.17 27.09 -0.99
CA LYS A 409 -9.05 26.48 0.02
C LYS A 409 -8.82 24.98 0.11
N ALA A 410 -8.68 24.29 -1.03
CA ALA A 410 -8.34 22.86 -1.06
C ALA A 410 -7.00 22.57 -0.36
N LEU A 411 -5.99 23.45 -0.56
CA LEU A 411 -4.72 23.37 0.16
C LEU A 411 -4.91 23.51 1.69
N GLY A 412 -5.71 24.52 2.13
CA GLY A 412 -6.00 24.70 3.55
C GLY A 412 -6.69 23.48 4.16
N LEU A 413 -7.62 22.89 3.43
CA LEU A 413 -8.31 21.66 3.84
C LEU A 413 -7.34 20.49 3.96
N LEU A 414 -6.42 20.29 3.00
CA LEU A 414 -5.39 19.24 3.07
C LEU A 414 -4.49 19.40 4.31
N MET A 415 -4.10 20.62 4.67
CA MET A 415 -3.29 20.89 5.87
C MET A 415 -4.07 20.58 7.16
N MET A 416 -5.35 20.94 7.22
CA MET A 416 -6.21 20.63 8.38
C MET A 416 -6.44 19.12 8.49
N ILE A 417 -6.69 18.42 7.39
CA ILE A 417 -6.83 16.95 7.34
C ILE A 417 -5.54 16.28 7.80
N ALA A 418 -4.38 16.74 7.36
CA ALA A 418 -3.09 16.21 7.80
C ALA A 418 -2.91 16.32 9.31
N ALA A 419 -3.21 17.50 9.88
CA ALA A 419 -3.15 17.72 11.33
C ALA A 419 -4.12 16.80 12.08
N PHE A 420 -5.35 16.68 11.60
CA PHE A 420 -6.37 15.81 12.18
C PHE A 420 -5.97 14.33 12.16
N LEU A 421 -5.49 13.84 11.01
CA LEU A 421 -5.05 12.43 10.88
C LEU A 421 -3.90 12.11 11.83
N ILE A 422 -2.90 13.00 11.96
CA ILE A 422 -1.79 12.80 12.90
C ILE A 422 -2.33 12.68 14.34
N VAL A 423 -3.24 13.56 14.75
CA VAL A 423 -3.86 13.51 16.09
C VAL A 423 -4.61 12.21 16.30
N VAL A 424 -5.47 11.81 15.34
CA VAL A 424 -6.26 10.58 15.44
C VAL A 424 -5.36 9.34 15.55
N LEU A 425 -4.31 9.25 14.74
CA LEU A 425 -3.37 8.13 14.75
C LEU A 425 -2.54 8.05 16.05
N GLU A 426 -2.35 9.16 16.78
CA GLU A 426 -1.69 9.12 18.07
C GLU A 426 -2.60 8.65 19.21
N ILE A 427 -3.92 8.86 19.12
CA ILE A 427 -4.86 8.61 20.22
C ILE A 427 -5.72 7.36 20.04
N PHE A 428 -5.85 6.86 18.84
CA PHE A 428 -6.79 5.80 18.49
C PHE A 428 -6.12 4.71 17.66
N PHE A 429 -6.52 3.45 17.87
CA PHE A 429 -6.13 2.36 17.00
C PHE A 429 -7.34 1.50 16.62
N LEU A 430 -7.25 0.91 15.43
CA LEU A 430 -8.20 -0.05 14.88
C LEU A 430 -7.47 -1.37 14.68
N LEU A 431 -8.04 -2.47 15.13
CA LEU A 431 -7.50 -3.84 15.13
C LEU A 431 -6.23 -3.97 15.99
N ASP A 432 -5.17 -3.25 15.68
CA ASP A 432 -3.93 -3.16 16.45
C ASP A 432 -3.20 -1.83 16.20
N ARG A 433 -2.31 -1.47 17.12
CA ARG A 433 -1.56 -0.20 17.07
C ARG A 433 -0.56 -0.17 15.93
N MET A 434 0.13 -1.28 15.66
CA MET A 434 1.18 -1.36 14.65
C MET A 434 0.61 -1.10 13.23
N ASN A 435 -0.45 -1.83 12.85
CA ASN A 435 -1.07 -1.68 11.54
C ASN A 435 -1.76 -0.31 11.40
N THR A 436 -2.37 0.21 12.47
CA THR A 436 -2.97 1.55 12.46
C THR A 436 -1.94 2.63 12.13
N LEU A 437 -0.79 2.61 12.80
CA LEU A 437 0.30 3.54 12.50
C LEU A 437 0.87 3.33 11.10
N PHE A 438 1.20 2.09 10.76
CA PHE A 438 1.78 1.76 9.47
C PHE A 438 0.92 2.25 8.30
N LYS A 439 -0.33 1.84 8.26
CA LYS A 439 -1.25 2.19 7.16
C LYS A 439 -1.67 3.66 7.22
N GLY A 440 -1.96 4.20 8.40
CA GLY A 440 -2.37 5.59 8.57
C GLY A 440 -1.26 6.60 8.21
N TYR A 441 -0.01 6.33 8.58
CA TYR A 441 1.10 7.23 8.22
C TYR A 441 1.48 7.18 6.75
N MET A 442 1.14 6.15 5.99
CA MET A 442 1.25 6.17 4.54
C MET A 442 0.33 7.26 3.94
N ALA A 443 -0.91 7.36 4.43
CA ALA A 443 -1.83 8.43 4.04
C ALA A 443 -1.35 9.81 4.51
N VAL A 444 -0.85 9.91 5.75
CA VAL A 444 -0.24 11.16 6.27
C VAL A 444 0.94 11.60 5.41
N TRP A 445 1.85 10.69 5.04
CA TRP A 445 2.97 10.98 4.15
C TRP A 445 2.50 11.59 2.83
N MET A 446 1.51 10.96 2.21
CA MET A 446 0.98 11.39 0.94
C MET A 446 0.32 12.78 1.03
N ILE A 447 -0.57 12.98 1.98
CA ILE A 447 -1.33 14.24 2.14
C ILE A 447 -0.40 15.38 2.57
N THR A 448 0.53 15.16 3.51
CA THR A 448 1.49 16.19 3.94
C THR A 448 2.46 16.55 2.84
N GLY A 449 2.90 15.59 2.03
CA GLY A 449 3.75 15.82 0.86
C GLY A 449 3.06 16.72 -0.17
N ILE A 450 1.82 16.40 -0.55
CA ILE A 450 1.01 17.22 -1.47
C ILE A 450 0.82 18.63 -0.90
N ALA A 451 0.38 18.72 0.35
CA ALA A 451 0.15 20.01 1.02
C ALA A 451 1.42 20.87 1.09
N THR A 452 2.58 20.26 1.36
CA THR A 452 3.88 20.94 1.38
C THR A 452 4.25 21.47 0.00
N MET A 453 4.15 20.63 -1.03
CA MET A 453 4.56 21.02 -2.38
C MET A 453 3.65 22.11 -2.95
N VAL A 454 2.34 21.91 -2.90
CA VAL A 454 1.38 22.95 -3.32
C VAL A 454 1.51 24.21 -2.47
N GLY A 455 1.71 24.07 -1.15
CA GLY A 455 1.96 25.17 -0.23
C GLY A 455 3.21 25.98 -0.56
N ALA A 456 4.32 25.33 -0.91
CA ALA A 456 5.55 25.99 -1.34
C ALA A 456 5.34 26.86 -2.60
N PHE A 457 4.50 26.39 -3.54
CA PHE A 457 4.12 27.17 -4.72
C PHE A 457 3.39 28.45 -4.32
N TYR A 458 2.37 28.36 -3.47
CA TYR A 458 1.59 29.53 -3.04
C TYR A 458 2.40 30.47 -2.12
N ALA A 459 3.28 29.93 -1.28
CA ALA A 459 4.22 30.74 -0.50
C ALA A 459 5.17 31.53 -1.40
N TYR A 460 5.71 30.90 -2.45
CA TYR A 460 6.54 31.57 -3.44
C TYR A 460 5.79 32.68 -4.19
N GLN A 461 4.54 32.43 -4.60
CA GLN A 461 3.70 33.46 -5.22
C GLN A 461 3.45 34.63 -4.26
N ALA A 462 3.10 34.35 -3.00
CA ALA A 462 2.88 35.38 -1.99
C ALA A 462 4.12 36.24 -1.75
N LEU A 463 5.30 35.64 -1.61
CA LEU A 463 6.57 36.37 -1.51
C LEU A 463 6.88 37.19 -2.77
N SER A 464 6.43 36.70 -3.92
CA SER A 464 6.66 37.38 -5.20
C SER A 464 5.85 38.68 -5.31
N SER A 465 4.67 38.76 -4.70
CA SER A 465 3.83 39.97 -4.72
C SER A 465 4.36 41.12 -3.83
N VAL A 466 5.23 40.82 -2.85
CA VAL A 466 5.73 41.80 -1.89
C VAL A 466 7.06 42.48 -2.33
N GLY A 467 7.60 42.13 -3.51
CA GLY A 467 8.82 42.79 -4.02
C GLY A 467 10.13 42.46 -3.27
N ALA A 468 10.10 41.64 -2.25
CA ALA A 468 11.21 41.39 -1.32
C ALA A 468 12.35 40.56 -1.95
N ALA A 469 13.20 41.18 -2.76
CA ALA A 469 14.28 40.49 -3.49
C ALA A 469 15.25 39.72 -2.57
N ARG A 470 15.58 40.27 -1.40
CA ARG A 470 16.47 39.62 -0.42
C ARG A 470 15.84 38.37 0.18
N ILE A 471 14.54 38.40 0.53
CA ILE A 471 13.81 37.26 1.08
C ILE A 471 13.72 36.15 0.02
N LYS A 472 13.44 36.49 -1.24
CA LYS A 472 13.41 35.52 -2.35
C LYS A 472 14.77 34.84 -2.57
N ARG A 473 15.88 35.56 -2.40
CA ARG A 473 17.24 34.99 -2.54
C ARG A 473 17.50 33.98 -1.43
N VAL A 474 17.19 34.34 -0.19
CA VAL A 474 17.33 33.44 0.97
C VAL A 474 16.44 32.21 0.80
N ALA A 475 15.14 32.41 0.46
CA ALA A 475 14.20 31.30 0.25
C ALA A 475 14.68 30.34 -0.85
N ARG A 476 15.24 30.85 -1.96
CA ARG A 476 15.86 30.01 -3.00
C ARG A 476 17.06 29.24 -2.48
N GLY A 477 17.94 29.87 -1.71
CA GLY A 477 19.08 29.20 -1.08
C GLY A 477 18.63 28.04 -0.17
N CYS A 478 17.65 28.29 0.71
CA CYS A 478 17.06 27.23 1.56
C CYS A 478 16.43 26.11 0.73
N ALA A 479 15.74 26.43 -0.37
CA ALA A 479 15.14 25.43 -1.25
C ALA A 479 16.20 24.54 -1.93
N TYR A 480 17.34 25.11 -2.36
CA TYR A 480 18.43 24.32 -2.94
C TYR A 480 19.11 23.40 -1.91
N VAL A 481 19.33 23.90 -0.68
CA VAL A 481 19.87 23.07 0.42
C VAL A 481 18.89 21.91 0.74
N PHE A 482 17.61 22.21 0.84
CA PHE A 482 16.58 21.21 1.07
C PHE A 482 16.54 20.17 -0.06
N LEU A 483 16.59 20.61 -1.31
CA LEU A 483 16.64 19.74 -2.48
C LEU A 483 17.89 18.85 -2.46
N ALA A 484 19.04 19.39 -2.12
CA ALA A 484 20.29 18.61 -2.00
C ALA A 484 20.16 17.53 -0.93
N MET A 485 19.59 17.84 0.24
CA MET A 485 19.33 16.84 1.29
C MET A 485 18.42 15.70 0.82
N LEU A 486 17.36 16.03 0.07
CA LEU A 486 16.45 15.02 -0.49
C LEU A 486 17.16 14.14 -1.52
N ILE A 487 17.98 14.71 -2.40
CA ILE A 487 18.77 13.96 -3.40
C ILE A 487 19.73 12.99 -2.71
N VAL A 488 20.46 13.45 -1.71
CA VAL A 488 21.40 12.60 -0.95
C VAL A 488 20.65 11.44 -0.28
N GLY A 489 19.56 11.71 0.43
CA GLY A 489 18.77 10.66 1.09
C GLY A 489 18.21 9.64 0.09
N THR A 490 17.73 10.09 -1.08
CA THR A 490 17.27 9.22 -2.16
C THR A 490 18.40 8.34 -2.69
N ALA A 491 19.55 8.93 -2.98
CA ALA A 491 20.72 8.21 -3.48
C ALA A 491 21.19 7.12 -2.51
N VAL A 492 21.21 7.42 -1.21
CA VAL A 492 21.56 6.45 -0.16
C VAL A 492 20.59 5.28 -0.15
N ASN A 493 19.28 5.52 -0.23
CA ASN A 493 18.27 4.46 -0.26
C ASN A 493 18.41 3.57 -1.51
N VAL A 494 18.53 4.18 -2.69
CA VAL A 494 18.70 3.42 -3.95
C VAL A 494 19.98 2.58 -3.89
N PHE A 495 21.09 3.16 -3.41
CA PHE A 495 22.36 2.46 -3.26
C PHE A 495 22.26 1.28 -2.28
N ALA A 496 21.60 1.47 -1.13
CA ALA A 496 21.37 0.41 -0.14
C ALA A 496 20.58 -0.76 -0.74
N VAL A 497 19.53 -0.46 -1.49
CA VAL A 497 18.66 -1.48 -2.12
C VAL A 497 19.36 -2.20 -3.26
N LEU A 498 20.11 -1.49 -4.11
CA LEU A 498 20.85 -2.13 -5.21
C LEU A 498 21.94 -3.09 -4.71
N ARG A 499 22.41 -2.90 -3.47
CA ARG A 499 23.35 -3.81 -2.81
C ARG A 499 22.68 -4.96 -2.05
N MET A 500 21.38 -4.92 -1.86
CA MET A 500 20.61 -5.93 -1.17
C MET A 500 20.27 -7.07 -2.14
N GLN A 501 21.23 -7.96 -2.40
CA GLN A 501 21.02 -9.16 -3.20
C GLN A 501 21.44 -10.38 -2.40
N ARG A 502 20.64 -11.46 -2.48
CA ARG A 502 20.95 -12.75 -1.85
C ARG A 502 22.08 -13.47 -2.57
N VAL A 503 22.16 -13.29 -3.89
CA VAL A 503 23.17 -13.96 -4.73
C VAL A 503 24.35 -13.02 -4.96
N PRO A 504 25.60 -13.47 -4.67
CA PRO A 504 26.82 -12.63 -4.85
C PRO A 504 27.05 -12.17 -6.30
N LYS A 505 26.61 -12.96 -7.28
CA LYS A 505 26.68 -12.60 -8.70
C LYS A 505 25.38 -11.90 -9.10
N ARG A 506 25.47 -10.63 -9.48
CA ARG A 506 24.36 -9.83 -9.98
C ARG A 506 23.73 -10.49 -11.21
N THR A 507 22.46 -10.88 -11.09
CA THR A 507 21.67 -11.31 -12.24
C THR A 507 20.88 -10.12 -12.76
N TYR A 508 21.20 -9.68 -13.97
CA TYR A 508 20.49 -8.59 -14.65
C TYR A 508 19.27 -9.16 -15.36
N THR A 509 18.13 -9.12 -14.72
CA THR A 509 16.89 -9.69 -15.24
C THR A 509 15.67 -9.10 -14.51
N LEU A 510 14.49 -9.23 -15.10
CA LEU A 510 13.22 -8.96 -14.39
C LEU A 510 12.64 -10.21 -13.74
N ASP A 511 13.23 -11.40 -13.97
CA ASP A 511 12.78 -12.64 -13.34
C ASP A 511 13.14 -12.64 -11.85
N GLY A 512 12.15 -12.41 -11.00
CA GLY A 512 12.32 -12.35 -9.54
C GLY A 512 12.68 -13.67 -8.89
N THR A 513 12.62 -14.79 -9.61
CA THR A 513 12.97 -16.13 -9.14
C THR A 513 14.34 -16.59 -9.60
N ALA A 514 15.06 -15.77 -10.37
CA ALA A 514 16.37 -16.12 -10.92
C ALA A 514 17.40 -16.52 -9.85
N TYR A 515 17.30 -15.91 -8.65
CA TYR A 515 18.18 -16.25 -7.52
C TYR A 515 18.06 -17.72 -7.08
N LEU A 516 16.86 -18.32 -7.19
CA LEU A 516 16.60 -19.69 -6.74
C LEU A 516 17.42 -20.71 -7.53
N ARG A 517 17.63 -20.48 -8.83
CA ARG A 517 18.47 -21.32 -9.68
C ARG A 517 19.93 -21.40 -9.22
N HIS A 518 20.39 -20.37 -8.49
CA HIS A 518 21.76 -20.33 -7.95
C HIS A 518 21.82 -20.79 -6.50
N SER A 519 20.82 -20.42 -5.68
CA SER A 519 20.83 -20.75 -4.25
C SER A 519 20.28 -22.15 -3.94
N ASN A 520 19.33 -22.64 -4.73
CA ASN A 520 18.70 -23.95 -4.55
C ASN A 520 18.18 -24.49 -5.91
N PRO A 521 19.08 -25.01 -6.76
CA PRO A 521 18.73 -25.45 -8.13
C PRO A 521 17.74 -26.60 -8.14
N ASP A 522 17.75 -27.50 -7.16
CA ASP A 522 16.85 -28.65 -7.09
C ASP A 522 15.39 -28.19 -6.86
N ASP A 523 15.20 -27.24 -5.94
CA ASP A 523 13.86 -26.64 -5.70
C ASP A 523 13.40 -25.78 -6.89
N ALA A 524 14.34 -25.11 -7.58
CA ALA A 524 14.01 -24.38 -8.80
C ALA A 524 13.52 -25.33 -9.91
N ALA A 525 14.17 -26.49 -10.05
CA ALA A 525 13.76 -27.51 -11.00
C ALA A 525 12.39 -28.11 -10.63
N ALA A 526 12.16 -28.38 -9.32
CA ALA A 526 10.89 -28.88 -8.80
C ALA A 526 9.73 -27.90 -9.06
N ALA A 527 9.93 -26.62 -8.75
CA ALA A 527 8.92 -25.57 -9.01
C ALA A 527 8.62 -25.43 -10.52
N ASN A 528 9.64 -25.47 -11.37
CA ASN A 528 9.48 -25.41 -12.82
C ASN A 528 8.71 -26.62 -13.35
N TRP A 529 9.01 -27.83 -12.86
CA TRP A 529 8.30 -29.05 -13.24
C TRP A 529 6.80 -28.95 -12.86
N LEU A 530 6.50 -28.55 -11.63
CA LEU A 530 5.11 -28.35 -11.18
C LEU A 530 4.38 -27.29 -12.03
N ASN A 531 5.03 -26.19 -12.37
CA ASN A 531 4.43 -25.14 -13.18
C ASN A 531 4.10 -25.61 -14.61
N ARG A 532 4.88 -26.54 -15.17
CA ARG A 532 4.65 -27.08 -16.52
C ARG A 532 3.63 -28.22 -16.54
N ASN A 533 3.67 -29.10 -15.55
CA ASN A 533 2.94 -30.38 -15.57
C ASN A 533 1.65 -30.38 -14.75
N VAL A 534 1.48 -29.43 -13.80
CA VAL A 534 0.36 -29.43 -12.89
C VAL A 534 -0.55 -28.21 -13.11
N LYS A 535 -1.79 -28.46 -13.52
CA LYS A 535 -2.83 -27.42 -13.71
C LYS A 535 -3.76 -27.35 -12.49
N GLY A 536 -4.38 -26.19 -12.28
CA GLY A 536 -5.30 -25.95 -11.16
C GLY A 536 -4.59 -25.78 -9.83
N THR A 537 -5.32 -26.05 -8.75
CA THR A 537 -4.89 -25.80 -7.37
C THR A 537 -4.97 -27.08 -6.51
N PRO A 538 -4.18 -28.16 -6.84
CA PRO A 538 -4.06 -29.32 -5.94
C PRO A 538 -3.47 -28.92 -4.60
N VAL A 539 -3.56 -29.77 -3.59
CA VAL A 539 -2.95 -29.53 -2.28
C VAL A 539 -1.58 -30.17 -2.22
N MET A 540 -0.59 -29.39 -1.83
CA MET A 540 0.80 -29.84 -1.69
C MET A 540 1.22 -29.85 -0.22
N LEU A 541 2.06 -30.81 0.15
CA LEU A 541 2.73 -30.89 1.42
C LEU A 541 4.16 -30.38 1.27
N GLU A 542 4.52 -29.38 2.05
CA GLU A 542 5.89 -28.88 2.26
C GLU A 542 6.17 -28.77 3.76
N ALA A 543 7.45 -28.66 4.12
CA ALA A 543 7.84 -28.39 5.49
C ALA A 543 7.23 -27.07 6.01
N GLN A 544 6.72 -27.13 7.24
CA GLN A 544 6.16 -26.00 7.97
C GLN A 544 7.13 -25.52 9.04
N GLY A 545 7.22 -24.20 9.21
CA GLY A 545 8.04 -23.58 10.24
C GLY A 545 7.80 -22.07 10.36
N ASP A 546 8.80 -21.37 10.92
CA ASP A 546 8.70 -19.94 11.20
C ASP A 546 8.51 -19.10 9.92
N GLY A 547 7.80 -17.98 10.06
CA GLY A 547 7.69 -16.97 9.01
C GLY A 547 9.04 -16.34 8.65
N TYR A 548 9.13 -15.77 7.45
CA TYR A 548 10.33 -15.10 6.92
C TYR A 548 11.55 -16.03 6.76
N ARG A 549 11.30 -17.36 6.69
CA ARG A 549 12.25 -18.43 6.45
C ARG A 549 11.96 -19.15 5.13
N GLU A 550 12.69 -20.21 4.85
CA GLU A 550 12.61 -20.98 3.59
C GLU A 550 11.39 -21.92 3.48
N PHE A 551 10.49 -21.88 4.46
CA PHE A 551 9.26 -22.67 4.42
C PHE A 551 8.28 -22.13 3.38
N THR A 552 7.51 -23.03 2.76
CA THR A 552 6.57 -22.74 1.67
C THR A 552 7.23 -22.24 0.37
N ARG A 553 8.49 -22.57 0.14
CA ARG A 553 9.28 -22.09 -0.99
C ARG A 553 8.77 -22.57 -2.36
N ILE A 554 8.27 -23.80 -2.46
CA ILE A 554 7.69 -24.30 -3.71
C ILE A 554 6.31 -23.65 -3.96
N CYS A 555 5.48 -23.54 -2.91
CA CYS A 555 4.20 -22.83 -2.96
C CYS A 555 4.38 -21.37 -3.43
N MET A 556 5.39 -20.68 -2.92
CA MET A 556 5.71 -19.30 -3.31
C MET A 556 5.93 -19.14 -4.83
N HIS A 557 6.59 -20.12 -5.47
CA HIS A 557 6.94 -20.05 -6.88
C HIS A 557 5.91 -20.74 -7.81
N THR A 558 4.96 -21.45 -7.25
CA THR A 558 3.96 -22.20 -8.02
C THR A 558 2.53 -21.73 -7.79
N GLY A 559 2.23 -21.15 -6.61
CA GLY A 559 0.86 -20.85 -6.19
C GLY A 559 0.02 -22.08 -5.88
N ILE A 560 0.62 -23.27 -5.79
CA ILE A 560 -0.07 -24.49 -5.38
C ILE A 560 -0.33 -24.42 -3.88
N PRO A 561 -1.61 -24.52 -3.43
CA PRO A 561 -1.93 -24.44 -2.01
C PRO A 561 -1.21 -25.51 -1.17
N VAL A 562 -0.77 -25.13 0.02
CA VAL A 562 -0.14 -26.04 0.97
C VAL A 562 -1.04 -26.34 2.15
N VAL A 563 -0.83 -27.49 2.80
CA VAL A 563 -1.57 -27.86 4.02
C VAL A 563 -1.44 -26.75 5.07
N PHE A 564 -0.21 -26.22 5.28
CA PHE A 564 0.02 -25.11 6.19
C PHE A 564 1.29 -24.34 5.82
N GLY A 565 1.15 -23.00 5.73
CA GLY A 565 2.26 -22.08 5.49
C GLY A 565 2.78 -21.40 6.76
N TRP A 566 3.10 -20.10 6.66
CA TRP A 566 3.56 -19.33 7.81
C TRP A 566 2.42 -19.09 8.80
N GLU A 567 2.52 -19.67 9.98
CA GLU A 567 1.46 -19.67 10.99
C GLU A 567 0.96 -18.27 11.36
N HIS A 568 1.89 -17.34 11.63
CA HIS A 568 1.51 -15.99 12.04
C HIS A 568 0.59 -15.32 11.01
N HIS A 569 0.94 -15.38 9.73
CA HIS A 569 0.15 -14.79 8.65
C HIS A 569 -1.17 -15.51 8.39
N ALA A 570 -1.19 -16.85 8.46
CA ALA A 570 -2.44 -17.61 8.31
C ALA A 570 -3.42 -17.30 9.46
N ARG A 571 -2.92 -17.16 10.69
CA ARG A 571 -3.72 -16.76 11.84
C ARG A 571 -4.24 -15.33 11.76
N GLN A 572 -3.43 -14.38 11.26
CA GLN A 572 -3.91 -13.02 10.97
C GLN A 572 -5.05 -13.00 9.96
N ARG A 573 -5.10 -13.98 9.05
CA ARG A 573 -6.19 -14.17 8.08
C ARG A 573 -7.35 -15.00 8.61
N GLY A 574 -7.42 -15.25 9.91
CA GLY A 574 -8.57 -15.84 10.58
C GLY A 574 -8.49 -17.35 10.84
N LEU A 575 -7.36 -18.01 10.59
CA LEU A 575 -7.16 -19.40 10.96
C LEU A 575 -7.10 -19.51 12.50
N SER A 576 -7.91 -20.41 13.09
CA SER A 576 -7.91 -20.63 14.53
C SER A 576 -6.59 -21.24 15.01
N HIS A 577 -6.26 -21.05 16.28
CA HIS A 577 -5.07 -21.66 16.89
C HIS A 577 -5.15 -23.19 16.86
N GLU A 578 -6.31 -23.75 17.14
CA GLU A 578 -6.56 -25.18 17.12
C GLU A 578 -6.32 -25.75 15.71
N SER A 579 -6.91 -25.16 14.67
CA SER A 579 -6.68 -25.59 13.28
C SER A 579 -5.22 -25.48 12.87
N ALA A 580 -4.50 -24.45 13.32
CA ALA A 580 -3.07 -24.31 13.07
C ALA A 580 -2.25 -25.44 13.72
N LEU A 581 -2.58 -25.79 14.97
CA LEU A 581 -1.95 -26.88 15.70
C LEU A 581 -2.19 -28.24 15.05
N ASP A 582 -3.44 -28.51 14.62
CA ASP A 582 -3.79 -29.77 13.97
C ASP A 582 -3.09 -29.95 12.63
N ARG A 583 -3.02 -28.89 11.82
CA ARG A 583 -2.28 -28.91 10.55
C ARG A 583 -0.80 -29.18 10.76
N ARG A 584 -0.19 -28.57 11.79
CA ARG A 584 1.21 -28.80 12.14
C ARG A 584 1.47 -30.25 12.54
N LYS A 585 0.59 -30.82 13.40
CA LYS A 585 0.67 -32.24 13.81
C LYS A 585 0.52 -33.17 12.60
N ALA A 586 -0.42 -32.89 11.71
CA ALA A 586 -0.65 -33.67 10.51
C ALA A 586 0.56 -33.67 9.58
N ILE A 587 1.19 -32.52 9.31
CA ILE A 587 2.41 -32.42 8.50
C ILE A 587 3.52 -33.22 9.12
N GLN A 588 3.75 -33.06 10.45
CA GLN A 588 4.76 -33.84 11.16
C GLN A 588 4.49 -35.35 11.05
N ALA A 589 3.25 -35.78 11.25
CA ALA A 589 2.87 -37.20 11.15
C ALA A 589 3.13 -37.76 9.74
N ILE A 590 2.75 -37.03 8.67
CA ILE A 590 3.01 -37.49 7.31
C ILE A 590 4.50 -37.70 7.05
N TYR A 591 5.36 -36.84 7.56
CA TYR A 591 6.81 -36.97 7.36
C TYR A 591 7.49 -37.99 8.30
N THR A 592 6.94 -38.27 9.50
CA THR A 592 7.71 -38.99 10.53
C THR A 592 6.99 -40.11 11.27
N HIS A 593 5.67 -40.26 11.12
CA HIS A 593 4.91 -41.30 11.86
C HIS A 593 5.14 -42.70 11.26
N GLU A 594 5.38 -43.68 12.10
CA GLU A 594 5.71 -45.06 11.66
C GLU A 594 4.47 -45.80 11.10
N ASP A 595 3.30 -45.59 11.70
CA ASP A 595 2.06 -46.21 11.22
C ASP A 595 1.58 -45.55 9.92
N ILE A 596 1.58 -46.32 8.85
CA ILE A 596 1.23 -45.89 7.50
C ILE A 596 -0.28 -45.62 7.34
N GLU A 597 -1.14 -46.33 8.07
CA GLU A 597 -2.57 -46.06 8.04
C GLU A 597 -2.92 -44.72 8.71
N HIS A 598 -2.20 -44.36 9.77
CA HIS A 598 -2.33 -43.02 10.34
C HIS A 598 -1.89 -41.93 9.33
N VAL A 599 -0.78 -42.15 8.62
CA VAL A 599 -0.31 -41.24 7.55
C VAL A 599 -1.35 -41.10 6.46
N LYS A 600 -1.89 -42.20 5.97
CA LYS A 600 -2.95 -42.23 4.95
C LYS A 600 -4.18 -41.44 5.38
N GLN A 601 -4.62 -41.58 6.65
CA GLN A 601 -5.71 -40.79 7.18
C GLN A 601 -5.44 -39.29 7.15
N GLN A 602 -4.23 -38.85 7.51
CA GLN A 602 -3.85 -37.42 7.44
C GLN A 602 -3.83 -36.91 5.99
N LEU A 603 -3.32 -37.69 5.05
CA LEU A 603 -3.34 -37.36 3.63
C LEU A 603 -4.76 -37.15 3.10
N LEU A 604 -5.69 -38.03 3.47
CA LEU A 604 -7.10 -37.94 3.09
C LEU A 604 -7.80 -36.74 3.75
N ASN A 605 -7.55 -36.49 5.05
CA ASN A 605 -8.15 -35.37 5.79
C ASN A 605 -7.83 -34.02 5.13
N TYR A 606 -6.60 -33.84 4.66
CA TYR A 606 -6.16 -32.60 4.01
C TYR A 606 -6.15 -32.67 2.48
N LYS A 607 -6.60 -33.79 1.90
CA LYS A 607 -6.65 -34.04 0.43
C LYS A 607 -5.30 -33.72 -0.23
N VAL A 608 -4.21 -34.24 0.33
CA VAL A 608 -2.86 -33.96 -0.15
C VAL A 608 -2.61 -34.67 -1.47
N ASP A 609 -2.45 -33.93 -2.55
CA ASP A 609 -2.13 -34.46 -3.89
C ASP A 609 -0.63 -34.73 -4.07
N PHE A 610 0.21 -33.81 -3.61
CA PHE A 610 1.66 -33.84 -3.79
C PHE A 610 2.41 -33.72 -2.49
N ILE A 611 3.54 -34.42 -2.37
CA ILE A 611 4.46 -34.35 -1.23
C ILE A 611 5.84 -33.98 -1.75
N VAL A 612 6.41 -32.89 -1.21
CA VAL A 612 7.77 -32.46 -1.49
C VAL A 612 8.72 -33.04 -0.43
N VAL A 613 9.82 -33.62 -0.86
CA VAL A 613 10.89 -34.14 0.01
C VAL A 613 12.21 -33.56 -0.46
N GLY A 614 12.55 -32.36 0.04
CA GLY A 614 13.77 -31.64 -0.28
C GLY A 614 14.72 -31.50 0.91
N ALA A 615 15.68 -30.60 0.77
CA ALA A 615 16.65 -30.32 1.84
C ALA A 615 15.97 -29.71 3.09
N VAL A 616 14.95 -28.85 2.88
CA VAL A 616 14.23 -28.19 3.99
C VAL A 616 13.46 -29.22 4.80
N GLU A 617 12.76 -30.15 4.16
CA GLU A 617 12.01 -31.22 4.81
C GLU A 617 12.93 -32.10 5.63
N ARG A 618 14.07 -32.56 5.07
CA ARG A 618 15.05 -33.41 5.76
C ARG A 618 15.70 -32.71 6.94
N ASN A 619 15.95 -31.42 6.84
CA ASN A 619 16.54 -30.64 7.93
C ASN A 619 15.53 -30.36 9.05
N THR A 620 14.25 -30.22 8.72
CA THR A 620 13.17 -29.90 9.67
C THR A 620 12.73 -31.14 10.42
N TYR A 621 12.54 -32.25 9.70
CA TYR A 621 12.01 -33.50 10.26
C TYR A 621 13.13 -34.53 10.38
N ARG A 622 13.85 -34.54 11.49
CA ARG A 622 15.04 -35.38 11.73
C ARG A 622 14.79 -36.90 11.58
N ARG A 623 13.55 -37.36 11.72
CA ARG A 623 13.13 -38.76 11.53
C ARG A 623 12.64 -39.07 10.12
N LEU A 624 12.70 -38.10 9.21
CA LEU A 624 12.30 -38.29 7.83
C LEU A 624 13.32 -39.21 7.13
N ASP A 625 12.87 -40.43 6.82
CA ASP A 625 13.55 -41.31 5.88
C ASP A 625 12.86 -41.20 4.52
N PRO A 626 13.52 -40.70 3.47
CA PRO A 626 12.94 -40.65 2.12
C PRO A 626 12.54 -42.02 1.58
N ALA A 627 13.24 -43.10 1.98
CA ALA A 627 12.95 -44.47 1.56
C ALA A 627 11.54 -44.92 1.98
N ARG A 628 10.94 -44.33 2.99
CA ARG A 628 9.56 -44.63 3.40
C ARG A 628 8.53 -44.37 2.30
N PHE A 629 8.72 -43.32 1.51
CA PHE A 629 7.80 -43.02 0.40
C PHE A 629 8.01 -44.00 -0.78
N ASP A 630 9.25 -44.35 -1.03
CA ASP A 630 9.58 -45.36 -2.05
C ASP A 630 9.18 -46.78 -1.59
N GLY A 631 9.14 -47.07 -0.30
CA GLY A 631 8.74 -48.35 0.30
C GLY A 631 7.21 -48.62 0.29
N HIS A 632 6.40 -47.59 -0.03
CA HIS A 632 4.93 -47.68 -0.08
C HIS A 632 4.38 -47.27 -1.46
N PRO A 633 4.71 -48.03 -2.54
CA PRO A 633 4.29 -47.68 -3.91
C PRO A 633 2.75 -47.72 -4.11
N GLU A 634 2.03 -48.39 -3.20
CA GLU A 634 0.57 -48.40 -3.16
C GLU A 634 -0.04 -47.06 -2.73
N LEU A 635 0.74 -46.21 -2.04
CA LEU A 635 0.30 -44.89 -1.56
C LEU A 635 0.98 -43.72 -2.28
N PHE A 636 2.20 -43.92 -2.73
CA PHE A 636 3.04 -42.85 -3.28
C PHE A 636 3.70 -43.26 -4.59
N THR A 637 3.66 -42.39 -5.56
CA THR A 637 4.43 -42.54 -6.80
C THR A 637 5.34 -41.33 -6.97
N LYS A 638 6.65 -41.58 -7.10
CA LYS A 638 7.62 -40.52 -7.39
C LYS A 638 7.41 -40.05 -8.83
N VAL A 639 7.11 -38.78 -9.00
CA VAL A 639 6.83 -38.15 -10.30
C VAL A 639 7.91 -37.18 -10.74
N PHE A 640 8.78 -36.77 -9.82
CA PHE A 640 9.90 -35.87 -10.12
C PHE A 640 11.05 -36.12 -9.14
N GLU A 641 12.27 -35.99 -9.65
CA GLU A 641 13.50 -36.04 -8.87
C GLU A 641 14.58 -35.13 -9.48
N SER A 642 15.21 -34.32 -8.69
CA SER A 642 16.38 -33.51 -9.04
C SER A 642 17.28 -33.37 -7.81
N GLY A 643 18.49 -33.92 -7.87
CA GLY A 643 19.45 -33.90 -6.78
C GLY A 643 18.83 -34.35 -5.44
N ARG A 644 18.65 -33.40 -4.52
CA ARG A 644 18.10 -33.68 -3.18
C ARG A 644 16.59 -33.46 -3.07
N THR A 645 15.90 -33.07 -4.13
CA THR A 645 14.47 -32.76 -4.09
C THR A 645 13.68 -33.76 -4.93
N SER A 646 12.74 -34.46 -4.31
CA SER A 646 11.79 -35.39 -4.94
C SER A 646 10.36 -34.89 -4.71
N ILE A 647 9.48 -35.18 -5.67
CA ILE A 647 8.04 -34.94 -5.54
C ILE A 647 7.32 -36.29 -5.73
N TYR A 648 6.45 -36.59 -4.77
CA TYR A 648 5.59 -37.78 -4.80
C TYR A 648 4.14 -37.33 -5.01
N VAL A 649 3.39 -38.08 -5.78
CA VAL A 649 1.95 -37.96 -5.92
C VAL A 649 1.26 -39.04 -5.12
N THR A 650 0.15 -38.72 -4.46
CA THR A 650 -0.62 -39.66 -3.65
C THR A 650 -1.56 -40.50 -4.54
N TYR A 651 -1.85 -41.74 -4.16
CA TYR A 651 -2.64 -42.71 -4.95
C TYR A 651 -4.08 -42.23 -5.26
N PHE A 652 -4.68 -41.37 -4.43
CA PHE A 652 -6.02 -40.86 -4.66
C PHE A 652 -6.05 -39.55 -5.45
N SER A 653 -4.90 -38.99 -5.75
CA SER A 653 -4.81 -37.75 -6.53
C SER A 653 -5.18 -38.02 -8.01
N LYS A 654 -5.95 -37.09 -8.57
CA LYS A 654 -6.24 -37.08 -10.01
C LYS A 654 -4.99 -36.90 -10.90
N TYR A 655 -3.87 -36.53 -10.31
CA TYR A 655 -2.57 -36.35 -10.94
C TYR A 655 -1.72 -37.63 -10.87
N HIS A 656 -2.23 -38.69 -10.21
CA HIS A 656 -1.55 -39.98 -10.17
C HIS A 656 -1.53 -40.62 -11.55
N PRO A 657 -0.40 -41.17 -12.04
CA PRO A 657 -0.29 -41.73 -13.37
C PRO A 657 -1.34 -42.81 -13.70
N ASN A 658 -1.78 -43.58 -12.69
CA ASN A 658 -2.80 -44.63 -12.82
C ASN A 658 -4.23 -44.19 -12.47
N TYR A 659 -4.49 -42.91 -12.23
CA TYR A 659 -5.83 -42.44 -11.82
C TYR A 659 -6.92 -42.73 -12.87
N GLY A 660 -6.56 -42.80 -14.16
CA GLY A 660 -7.48 -43.13 -15.26
C GLY A 660 -7.66 -44.61 -15.55
N SER A 661 -6.75 -45.49 -15.13
CA SER A 661 -6.84 -46.92 -15.37
C SER A 661 -7.91 -47.63 -14.53
N ALA A 662 -8.26 -47.04 -13.37
CA ALA A 662 -9.36 -47.54 -12.53
C ALA A 662 -10.75 -47.03 -12.99
N GLN A 663 -10.83 -46.03 -13.87
CA GLN A 663 -12.07 -45.44 -14.40
C GLN A 663 -12.16 -45.37 -15.93
N GLY A 664 -11.29 -46.10 -16.67
CA GLY A 664 -11.42 -46.26 -18.11
C GLY A 664 -11.06 -45.09 -19.01
N GLY A 665 -10.13 -44.21 -18.61
CA GLY A 665 -9.73 -43.06 -19.41
C GLY A 665 -8.22 -42.81 -19.45
N VAL A 666 -7.59 -43.08 -20.57
CA VAL A 666 -6.16 -42.86 -20.84
C VAL A 666 -5.83 -41.40 -20.91
N MET A 667 -4.96 -40.86 -20.03
CA MET A 667 -4.25 -39.61 -20.28
C MET A 667 -3.09 -39.90 -21.27
N GLN A 668 -3.23 -39.49 -22.51
CA GLN A 668 -2.11 -39.40 -23.43
C GLN A 668 -1.16 -38.30 -22.97
N SER A 669 0.08 -38.65 -22.68
CA SER A 669 1.18 -37.69 -22.52
C SER A 669 1.39 -37.01 -23.88
N GLN A 670 1.00 -35.77 -24.01
CA GLN A 670 1.45 -34.93 -25.12
C GLN A 670 2.91 -34.52 -24.82
N ASP A 671 3.79 -35.13 -25.63
CA ASP A 671 5.19 -34.76 -25.74
C ASP A 671 5.31 -33.30 -26.23
N PRO A 672 5.94 -32.36 -25.47
CA PRO A 672 6.03 -30.96 -25.87
C PRO A 672 7.01 -30.68 -27.02
N ASP A 673 7.76 -31.69 -27.50
CA ASP A 673 8.83 -31.47 -28.48
C ASP A 673 8.40 -31.73 -29.96
N GLN A 674 7.13 -31.98 -30.24
CA GLN A 674 6.64 -32.04 -31.64
C GLN A 674 5.80 -30.80 -31.98
N GLY A 675 6.45 -29.74 -32.47
CA GLY A 675 5.71 -28.62 -33.05
C GLY A 675 6.42 -27.28 -33.15
N ILE A 676 7.71 -27.27 -33.46
CA ILE A 676 8.29 -26.13 -34.17
C ILE A 676 8.69 -26.61 -35.56
N VAL A 677 7.72 -26.67 -36.46
CA VAL A 677 8.00 -26.73 -37.87
C VAL A 677 8.26 -25.32 -38.35
N ASP A 678 9.50 -25.11 -38.73
CA ASP A 678 10.02 -23.95 -39.41
C ASP A 678 9.15 -23.62 -40.65
N SER A 679 8.49 -22.47 -40.63
CA SER A 679 7.86 -21.86 -41.79
C SER A 679 8.68 -20.67 -42.30
N SER A 680 9.93 -20.96 -42.71
CA SER A 680 10.64 -20.14 -43.68
C SER A 680 10.45 -20.76 -45.06
N GLY A 681 9.57 -20.17 -45.85
CA GLY A 681 9.41 -20.56 -47.23
C GLY A 681 8.27 -19.86 -47.96
N VAL A 682 8.67 -18.85 -48.71
CA VAL A 682 8.17 -18.50 -50.05
C VAL A 682 6.97 -17.54 -50.17
N HIS A 683 7.34 -16.43 -50.73
CA HIS A 683 6.81 -15.38 -51.61
C HIS A 683 6.20 -14.18 -50.96
#